data_a273eb0f6511c8e547a69072c684ea09
#
_entry.id   a273eb0f6511c8e547a69072c684ea09
#
_cell.length_a   1.000
_cell.length_b   1.000
_cell.length_c   1.000
_cell.angle_alpha   90.00
_cell.angle_beta   90.00
_cell.angle_gamma   90.00
#
_symmetry.space_group_name_H-M   'P 1'
#
loop_
_entity.id
_entity.type
_entity.pdbx_description
1 polymer ?
#
loop_
_entity_poly.entity_id
_entity_poly.type
_entity_poly.pdbx_seq_one_letter_code
_entity_poly.pdbx_strand_id
1 'polypeptide(L)'
;MRLRRFLGVFLVLAFMSLAMTGGIAAAKEKCLREVWSIAEQDDKPVGFGFDQVWRTKDGYRYVSEATIQISFLGSKATAATQYMEAKVDRNYLAQSYLGVFNINGSRTQIKAEFSNEEVKVVTLTADGKETVKIQKITQPLYFASSYLDFFLKKGALKVGATAKSNIWDIGSLAPLEYSITVNEKTSYRYNRKKLTVFKITEKSNHEVQSLIDKKGNYYSGYDSKLDISFRRVKKGQIPELKTMNLNALLVPGNRRVNFPFRSISSKIKVKWGTSLKLKEFEFNDNRQKLISHQSVAAKQEAILEIKRERRDFSEKVVLPLKEPALAPYLADVQYITPSAPAVQKLSRQILNGETDGWRATQKLTKWVFEYIKPAMIPETLTTKQILEGKTGKCVEYAVLFAALARAAGLPTRVVLGERYQDNVWIGHLWNEVWLGEWVAIDASHNQVAPDALLLKFIASDTILGAQKVRVGLIGELEIEILDVRLQAADKNKNSALKTGIDGQIYTNADFKCRMIFPEGWKLLQGQEQGMPELVVQNRKNLSAANILLMFNVPQGTAAEMLLSSRISMLKNALPEFTLLKEEKQTLKEYPAAVGTWKFTHSGAKIKQQNWIVIRDDIEYLLVFQASGNEWQQYEPEFQKMREQFMMLE
;
A
#
# COMPACT_ATOMS: atom_id res chain seq x y z
N MET A 1 2.48 -8.47 5.04
CA MET A 1 2.45 -7.02 5.29
C MET A 1 1.08 -6.42 5.29
N ARG A 2 0.28 -6.68 4.29
CA ARG A 2 -1.13 -6.27 4.30
C ARG A 2 -1.83 -6.67 5.59
N LEU A 3 -1.49 -7.82 6.15
CA LEU A 3 -2.05 -8.30 7.41
C LEU A 3 -1.75 -7.35 8.60
N ARG A 4 -0.52 -6.81 8.72
CA ARG A 4 -0.20 -5.86 9.81
C ARG A 4 -0.76 -4.45 9.58
N ARG A 5 -0.93 -4.02 8.33
CA ARG A 5 -1.65 -2.77 8.01
C ARG A 5 -3.14 -2.92 8.26
N PHE A 6 -3.69 -4.08 7.89
CA PHE A 6 -5.06 -4.44 8.23
C PHE A 6 -5.25 -4.62 9.73
N LEU A 7 -4.26 -5.16 10.44
CA LEU A 7 -4.27 -5.19 11.89
C LEU A 7 -4.38 -3.77 12.48
N GLY A 8 -3.73 -2.77 11.92
CA GLY A 8 -3.89 -1.36 12.32
C GLY A 8 -5.29 -0.81 12.03
N VAL A 9 -5.83 -1.06 10.84
CA VAL A 9 -7.22 -0.73 10.48
C VAL A 9 -8.21 -1.53 11.31
N PHE A 10 -7.95 -2.81 11.54
CA PHE A 10 -8.79 -3.67 12.36
C PHE A 10 -8.68 -3.40 13.87
N LEU A 11 -7.60 -2.81 14.36
CA LEU A 11 -7.50 -2.43 15.78
C LEU A 11 -8.55 -1.41 16.20
N VAL A 12 -8.93 -0.53 15.28
CA VAL A 12 -10.03 0.42 15.50
C VAL A 12 -11.38 -0.25 15.34
N LEU A 13 -11.46 -1.29 14.48
CA LEU A 13 -12.65 -2.13 14.29
C LEU A 13 -12.74 -3.28 15.28
N ALA A 14 -11.74 -3.45 16.16
CA ALA A 14 -11.61 -4.54 17.12
C ALA A 14 -12.74 -4.62 18.17
N PHE A 15 -13.87 -4.16 17.82
CA PHE A 15 -15.04 -4.17 18.67
C PHE A 15 -16.19 -5.00 18.10
N MET A 16 -15.94 -6.18 17.37
CA MET A 16 -17.16 -6.80 16.86
C MET A 16 -17.10 -8.25 16.38
N SER A 17 -17.77 -9.09 17.06
CA SER A 17 -18.55 -10.28 16.84
C SER A 17 -18.12 -11.69 16.50
N LEU A 18 -18.93 -12.62 16.91
CA LEU A 18 -19.07 -13.97 16.37
C LEU A 18 -20.46 -14.59 16.56
N ALA A 19 -20.81 -15.51 15.69
CA ALA A 19 -21.71 -16.60 16.00
C ALA A 19 -21.32 -17.92 15.30
N MET A 20 -21.27 -18.97 16.10
CA MET A 20 -21.49 -20.40 15.89
C MET A 20 -20.34 -21.29 15.38
N THR A 21 -19.87 -22.13 16.26
CA THR A 21 -20.09 -23.60 16.22
C THR A 21 -19.84 -24.24 17.59
N GLY A 22 -20.60 -25.29 17.86
CA GLY A 22 -20.94 -25.96 19.06
C GLY A 22 -19.88 -26.57 19.96
N GLY A 23 -20.25 -26.57 21.24
CA GLY A 23 -20.27 -27.73 22.08
C GLY A 23 -19.02 -28.20 22.81
N ILE A 24 -18.76 -27.65 24.00
CA ILE A 24 -18.42 -28.44 25.20
C ILE A 24 -19.00 -27.67 26.38
N ALA A 25 -19.70 -28.33 27.28
CA ALA A 25 -20.33 -27.73 28.46
C ALA A 25 -19.28 -27.16 29.42
N ALA A 26 -18.95 -25.88 29.25
CA ALA A 26 -18.19 -25.08 30.20
C ALA A 26 -19.15 -24.42 31.20
N ALA A 27 -18.69 -24.19 32.42
CA ALA A 27 -19.43 -23.47 33.47
C ALA A 27 -20.11 -22.23 32.87
N LYS A 28 -21.39 -21.95 33.24
CA LYS A 28 -22.23 -20.90 32.66
C LYS A 28 -21.49 -19.53 32.59
N GLU A 29 -20.85 -19.25 31.48
CA GLU A 29 -20.33 -17.89 31.19
C GLU A 29 -21.51 -16.94 31.04
N LYS A 30 -21.40 -15.75 31.63
CA LYS A 30 -22.45 -14.73 31.56
C LYS A 30 -21.98 -13.59 30.64
N CYS A 31 -22.70 -13.33 29.55
CA CYS A 31 -22.49 -12.14 28.74
C CYS A 31 -22.86 -10.89 29.54
N LEU A 32 -21.88 -10.02 29.73
CA LEU A 32 -22.03 -8.77 30.48
C LEU A 32 -22.36 -7.60 29.58
N ARG A 33 -21.83 -7.61 28.36
CA ARG A 33 -21.97 -6.53 27.39
C ARG A 33 -21.92 -7.10 25.96
N GLU A 34 -22.77 -6.59 25.09
CA GLU A 34 -22.76 -6.83 23.66
C GLU A 34 -23.03 -5.51 22.94
N VAL A 35 -22.19 -5.16 21.98
CA VAL A 35 -22.29 -3.91 21.21
C VAL A 35 -22.16 -4.24 19.73
N TRP A 36 -23.09 -3.77 18.91
CA TRP A 36 -23.02 -3.84 17.46
C TRP A 36 -22.77 -2.45 16.91
N SER A 37 -21.90 -2.28 15.91
CA SER A 37 -21.69 -1.02 15.25
C SER A 37 -21.37 -1.15 13.77
N ILE A 38 -21.39 0.00 13.11
CA ILE A 38 -21.03 0.18 11.71
C ILE A 38 -19.83 1.14 11.68
N ALA A 39 -18.86 0.81 10.85
CA ALA A 39 -17.76 1.70 10.49
C ALA A 39 -18.12 2.45 9.22
N GLU A 40 -17.92 3.77 9.21
CA GLU A 40 -18.28 4.67 8.11
C GLU A 40 -17.08 5.53 7.71
N GLN A 41 -16.89 5.70 6.40
CA GLN A 41 -15.96 6.65 5.80
C GLN A 41 -16.74 7.51 4.80
N ASP A 42 -16.61 8.85 4.85
CA ASP A 42 -17.43 9.78 4.06
C ASP A 42 -18.94 9.50 4.18
N ASP A 43 -19.42 9.26 5.42
CA ASP A 43 -20.81 8.89 5.73
C ASP A 43 -21.32 7.61 5.05
N LYS A 44 -20.44 6.80 4.47
CA LYS A 44 -20.77 5.53 3.83
C LYS A 44 -20.33 4.35 4.68
N PRO A 45 -21.20 3.36 4.93
CA PRO A 45 -20.81 2.17 5.68
C PRO A 45 -19.75 1.37 4.90
N VAL A 46 -18.58 1.20 5.51
CA VAL A 46 -17.44 0.46 4.94
C VAL A 46 -17.15 -0.82 5.72
N GLY A 47 -17.75 -0.97 6.90
CA GLY A 47 -17.58 -2.16 7.74
C GLY A 47 -18.69 -2.28 8.79
N PHE A 48 -18.79 -3.46 9.36
CA PHE A 48 -19.69 -3.75 10.47
C PHE A 48 -19.12 -4.87 11.34
N GLY A 49 -19.71 -5.03 12.50
CA GLY A 49 -19.42 -6.14 13.39
C GLY A 49 -20.01 -5.99 14.80
N PHE A 50 -19.58 -6.74 15.86
CA PHE A 50 -19.99 -6.60 17.27
C PHE A 50 -18.96 -7.06 18.30
N ASP A 51 -19.05 -6.56 19.54
CA ASP A 51 -18.26 -6.92 20.70
C ASP A 51 -19.04 -7.64 21.73
N GLN A 52 -18.39 -8.57 22.40
CA GLN A 52 -18.92 -9.21 23.59
C GLN A 52 -17.88 -9.22 24.71
N VAL A 53 -18.36 -8.97 25.93
CA VAL A 53 -17.61 -9.19 27.17
C VAL A 53 -18.33 -10.22 28.00
N TRP A 54 -17.64 -11.30 28.32
CA TRP A 54 -18.16 -12.43 29.07
C TRP A 54 -17.46 -12.54 30.43
N ARG A 55 -18.21 -12.83 31.48
CA ARG A 55 -17.66 -13.24 32.76
C ARG A 55 -17.37 -14.73 32.72
N THR A 56 -16.14 -15.12 33.01
CA THR A 56 -15.69 -16.49 33.17
C THR A 56 -15.50 -16.84 34.66
N LYS A 57 -15.14 -18.09 34.96
CA LYS A 57 -14.79 -18.53 36.32
C LYS A 57 -13.58 -17.76 36.87
N ASP A 58 -12.57 -17.51 36.02
CA ASP A 58 -11.24 -17.02 36.44
C ASP A 58 -10.97 -15.56 36.05
N GLY A 59 -11.90 -14.91 35.35
CA GLY A 59 -11.75 -13.52 34.90
C GLY A 59 -12.78 -13.09 33.87
N TYR A 60 -12.31 -12.60 32.73
CA TYR A 60 -13.19 -12.14 31.65
C TYR A 60 -12.66 -12.60 30.29
N ARG A 61 -13.58 -12.73 29.35
CA ARG A 61 -13.30 -13.04 27.94
C ARG A 61 -13.93 -11.98 27.06
N TYR A 62 -13.10 -11.36 26.24
CA TYR A 62 -13.46 -10.37 25.24
C TYR A 62 -13.46 -11.06 23.88
N VAL A 63 -14.56 -10.98 23.16
CA VAL A 63 -14.70 -11.54 21.82
C VAL A 63 -15.06 -10.43 20.87
N SER A 64 -14.42 -10.42 19.72
CA SER A 64 -14.59 -9.40 18.70
C SER A 64 -14.45 -10.03 17.31
N GLU A 65 -15.32 -9.63 16.39
CA GLU A 65 -15.18 -9.96 14.96
C GLU A 65 -15.63 -8.76 14.13
N ALA A 66 -15.05 -8.53 13.01
CA ALA A 66 -15.42 -7.45 12.12
C ALA A 66 -15.29 -7.88 10.66
N THR A 67 -16.12 -7.27 9.82
CA THR A 67 -16.02 -7.31 8.37
C THR A 67 -15.87 -5.90 7.86
N ILE A 68 -14.89 -5.67 6.99
CA ILE A 68 -14.68 -4.39 6.31
C ILE A 68 -14.50 -4.65 4.81
N GLN A 69 -15.10 -3.78 4.00
CA GLN A 69 -14.93 -3.80 2.55
C GLN A 69 -13.82 -2.84 2.16
N ILE A 70 -12.76 -3.33 1.55
CA ILE A 70 -11.58 -2.52 1.22
C ILE A 70 -11.23 -2.64 -0.25
N SER A 71 -10.65 -1.57 -0.79
CA SER A 71 -10.01 -1.54 -2.09
C SER A 71 -8.66 -0.84 -1.99
N PHE A 72 -7.72 -1.27 -2.79
CA PHE A 72 -6.41 -0.66 -2.94
C PHE A 72 -6.27 -0.11 -4.34
N LEU A 73 -6.02 1.21 -4.50
CA LEU A 73 -5.71 1.84 -5.80
C LEU A 73 -6.64 1.39 -6.93
N GLY A 74 -7.96 1.36 -6.68
CA GLY A 74 -8.94 0.92 -7.66
C GLY A 74 -9.03 -0.60 -7.87
N SER A 75 -8.37 -1.43 -7.04
CA SER A 75 -8.56 -2.88 -7.08
C SER A 75 -9.99 -3.27 -6.71
N LYS A 76 -10.44 -4.45 -7.15
CA LYS A 76 -11.75 -5.00 -6.76
C LYS A 76 -11.91 -4.96 -5.24
N ALA A 77 -13.06 -4.49 -4.81
CA ALA A 77 -13.43 -4.48 -3.41
C ALA A 77 -13.36 -5.90 -2.81
N THR A 78 -12.69 -6.00 -1.68
CA THR A 78 -12.42 -7.26 -0.99
C THR A 78 -12.94 -7.18 0.42
N ALA A 79 -13.70 -8.19 0.85
CA ALA A 79 -14.06 -8.35 2.24
C ALA A 79 -12.85 -8.85 3.04
N ALA A 80 -12.46 -8.07 4.03
CA ALA A 80 -11.52 -8.50 5.04
C ALA A 80 -12.28 -8.82 6.32
N THR A 81 -12.07 -10.00 6.89
CA THR A 81 -12.70 -10.42 8.14
C THR A 81 -11.68 -10.68 9.22
N GLN A 82 -12.07 -10.37 10.44
CA GLN A 82 -11.24 -10.68 11.60
C GLN A 82 -12.11 -11.28 12.70
N TYR A 83 -11.54 -12.24 13.43
CA TYR A 83 -12.03 -12.74 14.71
C TYR A 83 -10.95 -12.55 15.75
N MET A 84 -11.30 -12.10 16.95
CA MET A 84 -10.40 -11.98 18.09
C MET A 84 -11.06 -12.49 19.36
N GLU A 85 -10.29 -13.21 20.16
CA GLU A 85 -10.63 -13.59 21.52
C GLU A 85 -9.46 -13.25 22.44
N ALA A 86 -9.74 -12.48 23.49
CA ALA A 86 -8.78 -12.15 24.54
C ALA A 86 -9.30 -12.61 25.88
N LYS A 87 -8.49 -13.37 26.64
CA LYS A 87 -8.80 -13.77 28.02
C LYS A 87 -7.93 -12.95 28.97
N VAL A 88 -8.55 -12.50 30.05
CA VAL A 88 -7.90 -11.75 31.11
C VAL A 88 -8.31 -12.30 32.49
N ASP A 89 -7.45 -12.07 33.47
CA ASP A 89 -7.72 -12.45 34.86
C ASP A 89 -8.78 -11.53 35.51
N ARG A 90 -9.05 -11.73 36.82
CA ARG A 90 -9.98 -10.90 37.60
C ARG A 90 -9.51 -9.45 37.80
N ASN A 91 -8.23 -9.17 37.55
CA ASN A 91 -7.61 -7.84 37.57
C ASN A 91 -7.53 -7.22 36.18
N TYR A 92 -8.13 -7.86 35.14
CA TYR A 92 -8.13 -7.46 33.75
C TYR A 92 -6.77 -7.57 33.03
N LEU A 93 -5.79 -8.27 33.64
CA LEU A 93 -4.47 -8.51 33.04
C LEU A 93 -4.54 -9.60 31.99
N ALA A 94 -3.82 -9.39 30.87
CA ALA A 94 -3.78 -10.31 29.74
C ALA A 94 -3.30 -11.72 30.12
N GLN A 95 -4.02 -12.75 29.70
CA GLN A 95 -3.69 -14.15 29.91
C GLN A 95 -3.47 -14.87 28.57
N SER A 96 -4.36 -14.69 27.61
CA SER A 96 -4.20 -15.24 26.28
C SER A 96 -4.92 -14.43 25.23
N TYR A 97 -4.47 -14.57 23.99
CA TYR A 97 -5.05 -13.94 22.81
C TYR A 97 -5.10 -14.92 21.65
N LEU A 98 -6.20 -14.90 20.91
CA LEU A 98 -6.37 -15.57 19.62
C LEU A 98 -6.90 -14.54 18.62
N GLY A 99 -6.17 -14.31 17.55
CA GLY A 99 -6.62 -13.53 16.39
C GLY A 99 -6.67 -14.40 15.14
N VAL A 100 -7.73 -14.31 14.36
CA VAL A 100 -7.86 -14.92 13.04
C VAL A 100 -8.23 -13.85 12.06
N PHE A 101 -7.41 -13.68 11.03
CA PHE A 101 -7.55 -12.65 10.00
C PHE A 101 -7.69 -13.36 8.66
N ASN A 102 -8.72 -12.99 7.91
CA ASN A 102 -8.93 -13.52 6.56
C ASN A 102 -9.09 -12.35 5.57
N ILE A 103 -8.28 -12.33 4.54
CA ILE A 103 -8.31 -11.34 3.47
C ILE A 103 -8.21 -12.09 2.17
N ASN A 104 -9.25 -12.05 1.34
CA ASN A 104 -9.30 -12.79 0.06
C ASN A 104 -8.98 -14.29 0.18
N GLY A 105 -9.44 -14.94 1.24
CA GLY A 105 -9.14 -16.35 1.46
C GLY A 105 -7.77 -16.63 2.10
N SER A 106 -6.88 -15.64 2.17
CA SER A 106 -5.62 -15.76 2.89
C SER A 106 -5.86 -15.63 4.39
N ARG A 107 -5.72 -16.75 5.11
CA ARG A 107 -5.98 -16.85 6.56
C ARG A 107 -4.68 -16.77 7.34
N THR A 108 -4.61 -15.87 8.30
CA THR A 108 -3.54 -15.84 9.32
C THR A 108 -4.14 -16.00 10.70
N GLN A 109 -3.51 -16.81 11.52
CA GLN A 109 -3.87 -16.99 12.92
C GLN A 109 -2.71 -16.55 13.81
N ILE A 110 -3.03 -15.79 14.86
CA ILE A 110 -2.07 -15.33 15.86
C ILE A 110 -2.57 -15.80 17.23
N LYS A 111 -1.73 -16.53 17.95
CA LYS A 111 -1.95 -16.87 19.34
C LYS A 111 -0.91 -16.17 20.20
N ALA A 112 -1.31 -15.64 21.35
CA ALA A 112 -0.35 -15.16 22.34
C ALA A 112 -0.72 -15.70 23.72
N GLU A 113 0.29 -16.13 24.47
CA GLU A 113 0.20 -16.57 25.86
C GLU A 113 1.06 -15.63 26.71
N PHE A 114 0.48 -15.17 27.81
CA PHE A 114 1.09 -14.16 28.69
C PHE A 114 1.47 -14.78 30.02
N SER A 115 2.70 -14.56 30.43
CA SER A 115 3.19 -14.81 31.78
C SER A 115 3.58 -13.48 32.46
N ASN A 116 4.11 -13.55 33.69
CA ASN A 116 4.60 -12.35 34.37
C ASN A 116 5.90 -11.78 33.76
N GLU A 117 6.66 -12.60 33.00
CA GLU A 117 7.99 -12.25 32.52
C GLU A 117 8.09 -12.20 31.00
N GLU A 118 7.17 -12.87 30.30
CA GLU A 118 7.24 -12.97 28.84
C GLU A 118 5.88 -13.16 28.18
N VAL A 119 5.85 -12.84 26.89
CA VAL A 119 4.75 -13.14 25.98
C VAL A 119 5.26 -14.07 24.89
N LYS A 120 4.68 -15.25 24.76
CA LYS A 120 4.91 -16.19 23.66
C LYS A 120 3.89 -15.95 22.57
N VAL A 121 4.33 -15.55 21.38
CA VAL A 121 3.48 -15.32 20.21
C VAL A 121 3.74 -16.39 19.17
N VAL A 122 2.69 -17.06 18.76
CA VAL A 122 2.69 -18.06 17.67
C VAL A 122 1.85 -17.49 16.52
N THR A 123 2.46 -17.34 15.36
CA THR A 123 1.77 -16.91 14.14
C THR A 123 1.75 -18.05 13.14
N LEU A 124 0.57 -18.45 12.70
CA LEU A 124 0.34 -19.42 11.63
C LEU A 124 -0.20 -18.68 10.41
N THR A 125 0.54 -18.72 9.31
CA THR A 125 0.19 -18.06 8.04
C THR A 125 -0.61 -18.99 7.12
N ALA A 126 -1.21 -18.43 6.07
CA ALA A 126 -2.07 -19.16 5.12
C ALA A 126 -1.36 -20.32 4.41
N ASP A 127 -0.06 -20.25 4.23
CA ASP A 127 0.80 -21.31 3.68
C ASP A 127 1.18 -22.41 4.68
N GLY A 128 0.62 -22.36 5.89
CA GLY A 128 0.85 -23.34 6.95
C GLY A 128 2.15 -23.13 7.75
N LYS A 129 2.89 -22.06 7.51
CA LYS A 129 4.12 -21.78 8.25
C LYS A 129 3.80 -21.24 9.63
N GLU A 130 4.39 -21.86 10.64
CA GLU A 130 4.35 -21.41 12.02
C GLU A 130 5.62 -20.63 12.37
N THR A 131 5.46 -19.49 13.02
CA THR A 131 6.56 -18.72 13.61
C THR A 131 6.30 -18.49 15.10
N VAL A 132 7.31 -18.72 15.93
CA VAL A 132 7.23 -18.50 17.37
C VAL A 132 8.16 -17.34 17.73
N LYS A 133 7.63 -16.38 18.50
CA LYS A 133 8.39 -15.26 19.04
C LYS A 133 8.14 -15.17 20.54
N ILE A 134 9.20 -15.14 21.32
CA ILE A 134 9.15 -14.89 22.77
C ILE A 134 9.65 -13.47 23.02
N GLN A 135 8.90 -12.71 23.80
CA GLN A 135 9.25 -11.33 24.17
C GLN A 135 9.24 -11.21 25.69
N LYS A 136 10.35 -10.80 26.27
CA LYS A 136 10.41 -10.45 27.70
C LYS A 136 9.59 -9.18 27.94
N ILE A 137 8.86 -9.17 29.04
CA ILE A 137 8.11 -8.03 29.55
C ILE A 137 8.57 -7.69 30.96
N THR A 138 8.55 -6.41 31.29
CA THR A 138 9.01 -5.90 32.61
C THR A 138 7.84 -5.62 33.56
N GLN A 139 6.61 -5.72 33.06
CA GLN A 139 5.38 -5.50 33.83
C GLN A 139 4.20 -6.21 33.18
N PRO A 140 3.16 -6.54 33.95
CA PRO A 140 1.92 -7.10 33.41
C PRO A 140 1.27 -6.18 32.39
N LEU A 141 0.63 -6.77 31.38
CA LEU A 141 0.00 -6.06 30.27
C LEU A 141 -1.51 -6.18 30.31
N TYR A 142 -2.17 -5.18 29.75
CA TYR A 142 -3.60 -5.19 29.48
C TYR A 142 -3.84 -5.34 27.97
N PHE A 143 -5.08 -5.65 27.57
CA PHE A 143 -5.59 -5.26 26.26
C PHE A 143 -6.28 -3.90 26.39
N ALA A 144 -6.37 -3.11 25.34
CA ALA A 144 -7.00 -1.78 25.39
C ALA A 144 -8.42 -1.83 25.99
N SER A 145 -9.26 -2.77 25.50
CA SER A 145 -10.61 -2.98 26.01
C SER A 145 -10.64 -3.42 27.48
N SER A 146 -9.72 -4.26 27.92
CA SER A 146 -9.65 -4.70 29.31
C SER A 146 -9.15 -3.60 30.25
N TYR A 147 -8.24 -2.75 29.75
CA TYR A 147 -7.79 -1.58 30.52
C TYR A 147 -8.90 -0.54 30.68
N LEU A 148 -9.74 -0.33 29.68
CA LEU A 148 -10.93 0.52 29.82
C LEU A 148 -11.88 -0.02 30.90
N ASP A 149 -12.18 -1.31 30.93
CA ASP A 149 -13.05 -1.91 31.95
C ASP A 149 -12.40 -1.84 33.36
N PHE A 150 -11.09 -2.01 33.47
CA PHE A 150 -10.36 -1.78 34.72
C PHE A 150 -10.47 -0.31 35.18
N PHE A 151 -10.29 0.65 34.28
CA PHE A 151 -10.43 2.08 34.52
C PHE A 151 -11.85 2.42 35.04
N LEU A 152 -12.88 1.88 34.42
CA LEU A 152 -14.27 2.05 34.82
C LEU A 152 -14.56 1.44 36.22
N LYS A 153 -14.03 0.24 36.49
CA LYS A 153 -14.16 -0.44 37.77
C LYS A 153 -13.54 0.38 38.95
N LYS A 154 -12.48 1.13 38.68
CA LYS A 154 -11.85 2.04 39.64
C LYS A 154 -12.67 3.31 39.90
N GLY A 155 -13.81 3.48 39.26
CA GLY A 155 -14.65 4.70 39.39
C GLY A 155 -14.00 5.95 38.80
N ALA A 156 -13.05 5.79 37.89
CA ALA A 156 -12.25 6.87 37.33
C ALA A 156 -12.95 7.68 36.22
N LEU A 157 -14.21 7.38 35.90
CA LEU A 157 -14.97 8.09 34.86
C LEU A 157 -15.46 9.46 35.33
N LYS A 158 -14.51 10.37 35.51
CA LYS A 158 -14.72 11.78 35.93
C LYS A 158 -14.06 12.69 34.89
N VAL A 159 -14.73 13.79 34.51
CA VAL A 159 -14.15 14.76 33.56
C VAL A 159 -12.80 15.26 34.06
N GLY A 160 -11.79 15.29 33.17
CA GLY A 160 -10.40 15.62 33.48
C GLY A 160 -9.56 14.43 33.96
N ALA A 161 -10.16 13.27 34.28
CA ALA A 161 -9.39 12.10 34.69
C ALA A 161 -8.58 11.55 33.51
N THR A 162 -7.31 11.24 33.81
CA THR A 162 -6.40 10.58 32.87
C THR A 162 -5.74 9.37 33.54
N ALA A 163 -5.61 8.26 32.83
CA ALA A 163 -4.88 7.09 33.29
C ALA A 163 -3.99 6.56 32.18
N LYS A 164 -2.83 6.01 32.57
CA LYS A 164 -1.85 5.42 31.65
C LYS A 164 -1.50 4.01 32.07
N SER A 165 -1.21 3.16 31.09
CA SER A 165 -0.69 1.81 31.31
C SER A 165 0.03 1.31 30.06
N ASN A 166 0.63 0.12 30.14
CA ASN A 166 1.07 -0.61 28.98
C ASN A 166 0.03 -1.65 28.56
N ILE A 167 -0.32 -1.63 27.29
CA ILE A 167 -1.17 -2.62 26.67
C ILE A 167 -0.34 -3.52 25.76
N TRP A 168 -0.86 -4.71 25.50
CA TRP A 168 -0.42 -5.52 24.36
C TRP A 168 -1.09 -5.01 23.09
N ASP A 169 -0.29 -4.40 22.21
CA ASP A 169 -0.78 -3.95 20.91
C ASP A 169 -0.80 -5.10 19.89
N ILE A 170 -1.98 -5.42 19.43
CA ILE A 170 -2.21 -6.53 18.50
C ILE A 170 -1.63 -6.22 17.11
N GLY A 171 -1.55 -4.93 16.75
CA GLY A 171 -1.02 -4.48 15.46
C GLY A 171 0.48 -4.67 15.34
N SER A 172 1.23 -4.28 16.35
CA SER A 172 2.69 -4.43 16.41
C SER A 172 3.15 -5.77 17.01
N LEU A 173 2.25 -6.50 17.68
CA LEU A 173 2.54 -7.68 18.50
C LEU A 173 3.62 -7.36 19.54
N ALA A 174 3.46 -6.25 20.24
CA ALA A 174 4.42 -5.74 21.21
C ALA A 174 3.73 -4.89 22.30
N PRO A 175 4.37 -4.70 23.47
CA PRO A 175 3.91 -3.75 24.47
C PRO A 175 3.93 -2.30 23.94
N LEU A 176 2.90 -1.52 24.29
CA LEU A 176 2.74 -0.14 23.85
C LEU A 176 2.16 0.71 24.99
N GLU A 177 2.67 1.94 25.19
CA GLU A 177 2.07 2.90 26.12
C GLU A 177 0.66 3.28 25.63
N TYR A 178 -0.29 3.28 26.55
CA TYR A 178 -1.68 3.59 26.28
C TYR A 178 -2.25 4.49 27.37
N SER A 179 -3.07 5.45 26.97
CA SER A 179 -3.74 6.34 27.91
C SER A 179 -5.21 6.52 27.57
N ILE A 180 -6.02 6.74 28.63
CA ILE A 180 -7.42 7.12 28.53
C ILE A 180 -7.58 8.47 29.22
N THR A 181 -8.22 9.43 28.54
CA THR A 181 -8.57 10.74 29.10
C THR A 181 -10.07 10.95 28.97
N VAL A 182 -10.73 11.37 30.05
CA VAL A 182 -12.16 11.72 30.06
C VAL A 182 -12.29 13.22 29.77
N ASN A 183 -12.70 13.58 28.56
CA ASN A 183 -12.73 14.97 28.11
C ASN A 183 -13.99 15.71 28.57
N GLU A 184 -15.16 15.04 28.46
CA GLU A 184 -16.44 15.71 28.62
C GLU A 184 -17.51 14.73 29.10
N LYS A 185 -18.49 15.24 29.85
CA LYS A 185 -19.75 14.56 30.16
C LYS A 185 -20.85 15.23 29.36
N THR A 186 -21.53 14.48 28.51
CA THR A 186 -22.51 15.03 27.59
C THR A 186 -23.75 14.13 27.46
N SER A 187 -24.67 14.48 26.59
CA SER A 187 -25.85 13.65 26.29
C SER A 187 -25.84 13.18 24.84
N TYR A 188 -26.21 11.92 24.64
CA TYR A 188 -26.32 11.29 23.33
C TYR A 188 -27.71 10.69 23.14
N ARG A 189 -28.30 10.85 21.95
CA ARG A 189 -29.62 10.28 21.63
C ARG A 189 -29.44 8.95 20.89
N TYR A 190 -29.85 7.84 21.55
CA TYR A 190 -29.83 6.50 20.96
C TYR A 190 -31.19 5.83 21.13
N ASN A 191 -31.74 5.28 20.02
CA ASN A 191 -33.06 4.66 20.00
C ASN A 191 -34.16 5.52 20.66
N ARG A 192 -34.22 6.81 20.31
CA ARG A 192 -35.16 7.83 20.83
C ARG A 192 -34.96 8.17 22.33
N LYS A 193 -34.02 7.54 23.03
CA LYS A 193 -33.72 7.83 24.44
C LYS A 193 -32.52 8.77 24.54
N LYS A 194 -32.62 9.75 25.44
CA LYS A 194 -31.49 10.63 25.80
C LYS A 194 -30.67 9.92 26.89
N LEU A 195 -29.42 9.69 26.65
CA LEU A 195 -28.48 8.99 27.52
C LEU A 195 -27.40 9.96 27.99
N THR A 196 -26.93 9.79 29.23
CA THR A 196 -25.72 10.44 29.71
C THR A 196 -24.53 9.61 29.28
N VAL A 197 -23.61 10.21 28.52
CA VAL A 197 -22.38 9.61 28.04
C VAL A 197 -21.17 10.46 28.38
N PHE A 198 -19.99 9.88 28.26
CA PHE A 198 -18.70 10.55 28.45
C PHE A 198 -17.92 10.47 27.14
N LYS A 199 -17.39 11.59 26.71
CA LYS A 199 -16.41 11.63 25.64
C LYS A 199 -15.06 11.29 26.24
N ILE A 200 -14.45 10.22 25.74
CA ILE A 200 -13.11 9.79 26.13
C ILE A 200 -12.18 9.88 24.91
N THR A 201 -10.91 10.12 25.17
CA THR A 201 -9.83 9.99 24.22
C THR A 201 -8.94 8.84 24.66
N GLU A 202 -8.79 7.86 23.79
CA GLU A 202 -7.89 6.73 23.91
C GLU A 202 -6.68 6.99 23.01
N LYS A 203 -5.48 6.95 23.56
CA LYS A 203 -4.25 7.29 22.84
C LYS A 203 -3.18 6.23 23.03
N SER A 204 -2.66 5.77 21.92
CA SER A 204 -1.48 4.90 21.82
C SER A 204 -0.55 5.43 20.71
N ASN A 205 -0.28 4.67 19.69
CA ASN A 205 0.34 5.11 18.42
C ASN A 205 -0.63 5.91 17.52
N HIS A 206 -1.90 5.96 17.89
CA HIS A 206 -2.95 6.78 17.27
C HIS A 206 -3.96 7.20 18.33
N GLU A 207 -4.86 8.09 17.96
CA GLU A 207 -5.87 8.65 18.84
C GLU A 207 -7.27 8.31 18.35
N VAL A 208 -8.08 7.77 19.26
CA VAL A 208 -9.49 7.46 19.03
C VAL A 208 -10.35 8.20 20.03
N GLN A 209 -11.33 8.94 19.56
CA GLN A 209 -12.34 9.58 20.41
C GLN A 209 -13.59 8.72 20.45
N SER A 210 -14.14 8.49 21.64
CA SER A 210 -15.28 7.61 21.85
C SER A 210 -16.33 8.21 22.79
N LEU A 211 -17.60 7.91 22.53
CA LEU A 211 -18.71 8.19 23.47
C LEU A 211 -19.10 6.89 24.17
N ILE A 212 -18.94 6.84 25.49
CA ILE A 212 -19.28 5.67 26.31
C ILE A 212 -20.21 6.05 27.46
N ASP A 213 -20.99 5.09 27.96
CA ASP A 213 -21.75 5.24 29.20
C ASP A 213 -20.94 4.74 30.42
N LYS A 214 -21.52 4.86 31.62
CA LYS A 214 -20.91 4.40 32.88
C LYS A 214 -20.62 2.90 32.95
N LYS A 215 -21.23 2.10 32.05
CA LYS A 215 -21.05 0.66 31.98
C LYS A 215 -20.05 0.25 30.89
N GLY A 216 -19.43 1.23 30.21
CA GLY A 216 -18.52 0.99 29.10
C GLY A 216 -19.23 0.60 27.79
N ASN A 217 -20.56 0.82 27.71
CA ASN A 217 -21.22 0.67 26.43
C ASN A 217 -20.81 1.81 25.51
N TYR A 218 -20.35 1.45 24.35
CA TYR A 218 -19.93 2.33 23.29
C TYR A 218 -21.11 2.79 22.43
N TYR A 219 -21.13 4.05 21.99
CA TYR A 219 -22.20 4.62 21.18
C TYR A 219 -21.73 5.22 19.87
N SER A 220 -20.64 5.93 19.85
CA SER A 220 -19.99 6.43 18.64
C SER A 220 -18.51 6.74 18.90
N GLY A 221 -17.73 6.89 17.85
CA GLY A 221 -16.35 7.32 17.92
C GLY A 221 -15.79 7.68 16.55
N TYR A 222 -14.57 8.14 16.59
CA TYR A 222 -13.83 8.60 15.43
C TYR A 222 -12.35 8.31 15.58
N ASP A 223 -11.77 7.68 14.57
CA ASP A 223 -10.33 7.53 14.40
C ASP A 223 -9.83 8.54 13.38
N SER A 224 -9.10 9.54 13.86
CA SER A 224 -8.58 10.63 13.03
C SER A 224 -7.48 10.19 12.05
N LYS A 225 -6.78 9.09 12.35
CA LYS A 225 -5.70 8.56 11.51
C LYS A 225 -6.22 7.81 10.28
N LEU A 226 -7.36 7.15 10.43
CA LEU A 226 -7.98 6.35 9.38
C LEU A 226 -9.12 7.09 8.69
N ASP A 227 -9.54 8.22 9.25
CA ASP A 227 -10.73 8.98 8.86
C ASP A 227 -11.97 8.08 8.84
N ILE A 228 -12.18 7.36 9.96
CA ILE A 228 -13.29 6.42 10.12
C ILE A 228 -14.12 6.83 11.33
N SER A 229 -15.41 6.99 11.11
CA SER A 229 -16.42 7.13 12.16
C SER A 229 -17.00 5.76 12.52
N PHE A 230 -17.40 5.61 13.77
CA PHE A 230 -18.10 4.42 14.27
C PHE A 230 -19.41 4.85 14.92
N ARG A 231 -20.46 4.11 14.68
CA ARG A 231 -21.72 4.30 15.42
C ARG A 231 -22.37 2.98 15.81
N ARG A 232 -22.92 2.96 17.02
CA ARG A 232 -23.68 1.83 17.53
C ARG A 232 -24.98 1.62 16.74
N VAL A 233 -25.30 0.36 16.47
CA VAL A 233 -26.52 -0.05 15.78
C VAL A 233 -27.25 -1.14 16.57
N LYS A 234 -28.43 -1.55 16.13
CA LYS A 234 -29.16 -2.69 16.69
C LYS A 234 -28.46 -4.00 16.31
N LYS A 235 -28.62 -5.02 17.15
CA LYS A 235 -28.13 -6.38 16.88
C LYS A 235 -28.60 -6.86 15.51
N GLY A 236 -27.65 -7.41 14.73
CA GLY A 236 -27.93 -7.96 13.40
C GLY A 236 -28.21 -6.93 12.31
N GLN A 237 -28.07 -5.65 12.58
CA GLN A 237 -28.20 -4.62 11.55
C GLN A 237 -26.92 -4.57 10.69
N ILE A 238 -26.95 -5.25 9.55
CA ILE A 238 -25.85 -5.33 8.58
C ILE A 238 -26.20 -4.40 7.42
N PRO A 239 -25.38 -3.35 7.15
CA PRO A 239 -25.57 -2.45 6.03
C PRO A 239 -25.07 -3.07 4.72
N GLU A 240 -25.50 -2.52 3.60
CA GLU A 240 -24.79 -2.69 2.34
C GLU A 240 -23.45 -1.97 2.44
N LEU A 241 -22.34 -2.71 2.38
CA LEU A 241 -21.03 -2.11 2.52
C LEU A 241 -20.58 -1.43 1.22
N LYS A 242 -20.09 -0.22 1.36
CA LYS A 242 -19.30 0.46 0.34
C LYS A 242 -17.81 0.18 0.57
N THR A 243 -17.01 0.42 -0.44
CA THR A 243 -15.58 0.14 -0.36
C THR A 243 -14.86 1.27 0.35
N MET A 244 -14.12 0.94 1.39
CA MET A 244 -13.20 1.86 2.06
C MET A 244 -12.09 2.28 1.10
N ASN A 245 -11.92 3.58 0.92
CA ASN A 245 -10.84 4.12 0.12
C ASN A 245 -9.56 4.25 0.96
N LEU A 246 -8.51 3.54 0.55
CA LEU A 246 -7.21 3.57 1.21
C LEU A 246 -6.23 4.57 0.56
N ASN A 247 -6.72 5.59 -0.16
CA ASN A 247 -5.87 6.65 -0.74
C ASN A 247 -5.07 7.43 0.32
N ALA A 248 -5.48 7.39 1.59
CA ALA A 248 -4.68 7.88 2.73
C ALA A 248 -3.29 7.21 2.88
N LEU A 249 -3.00 6.19 2.06
CA LEU A 249 -1.68 5.56 1.96
C LEU A 249 -0.76 6.19 0.90
N LEU A 250 -1.30 7.10 0.09
CA LEU A 250 -0.53 7.90 -0.86
C LEU A 250 -0.13 9.20 -0.18
N VAL A 251 1.13 9.58 -0.33
CA VAL A 251 1.61 10.88 0.13
C VAL A 251 1.65 11.80 -1.10
N PRO A 252 0.85 12.89 -1.13
CA PRO A 252 0.85 13.82 -2.26
C PRO A 252 2.24 14.40 -2.49
N GLY A 253 2.63 14.51 -3.75
CA GLY A 253 3.83 15.26 -4.14
C GLY A 253 3.56 16.77 -4.03
N ASN A 254 4.54 17.52 -3.57
CA ASN A 254 4.47 18.99 -3.49
C ASN A 254 4.76 19.69 -4.83
N ARG A 255 5.32 18.96 -5.78
CA ARG A 255 5.59 19.43 -7.15
C ARG A 255 5.68 18.28 -8.13
N ARG A 256 5.29 18.50 -9.37
CA ARG A 256 5.39 17.50 -10.45
C ARG A 256 6.83 17.41 -10.96
N VAL A 257 7.30 16.19 -11.16
CA VAL A 257 8.55 15.84 -11.83
C VAL A 257 8.21 15.01 -13.06
N ASN A 258 8.34 15.58 -14.28
CA ASN A 258 7.91 14.91 -15.52
C ASN A 258 8.73 13.66 -15.86
N PHE A 259 10.03 13.63 -15.47
CA PHE A 259 10.93 12.52 -15.77
C PHE A 259 11.57 11.97 -14.50
N PRO A 260 10.79 11.35 -13.58
CA PRO A 260 11.31 10.87 -12.30
C PRO A 260 12.42 9.83 -12.46
N PHE A 261 12.33 8.93 -13.44
CA PHE A 261 13.35 7.90 -13.72
C PHE A 261 14.69 8.45 -14.25
N ARG A 262 14.73 9.71 -14.65
CA ARG A 262 15.95 10.43 -15.06
C ARG A 262 16.59 11.21 -13.92
N SER A 263 16.04 11.17 -12.69
CA SER A 263 16.63 11.91 -11.58
C SER A 263 17.97 11.32 -11.15
N ILE A 264 18.99 12.20 -11.06
CA ILE A 264 20.37 11.85 -10.68
C ILE A 264 20.72 12.27 -9.26
N SER A 265 20.05 13.30 -8.74
CA SER A 265 20.11 13.68 -7.35
C SER A 265 18.81 14.37 -6.92
N SER A 266 18.46 14.22 -5.64
CA SER A 266 17.35 14.92 -5.01
C SER A 266 17.70 15.34 -3.60
N LYS A 267 17.04 16.40 -3.11
CA LYS A 267 17.01 16.80 -1.72
C LYS A 267 15.57 16.73 -1.24
N ILE A 268 15.30 15.89 -0.25
CA ILE A 268 13.95 15.53 0.19
C ILE A 268 13.82 15.84 1.68
N LYS A 269 12.72 16.48 2.05
CA LYS A 269 12.29 16.66 3.44
C LYS A 269 11.22 15.61 3.75
N VAL A 270 11.43 14.87 4.82
CA VAL A 270 10.50 13.85 5.33
C VAL A 270 10.04 14.25 6.71
N LYS A 271 8.72 14.25 6.94
CA LYS A 271 8.15 14.45 8.27
C LYS A 271 7.31 13.23 8.66
N TRP A 272 7.36 12.86 9.95
CA TRP A 272 6.59 11.75 10.49
C TRP A 272 6.22 12.00 11.95
N GLY A 273 5.28 11.20 12.48
CA GLY A 273 4.83 11.31 13.87
C GLY A 273 5.88 10.81 14.88
N THR A 274 5.74 11.19 16.13
CA THR A 274 6.68 10.86 17.23
C THR A 274 6.67 9.39 17.66
N SER A 275 5.77 8.58 17.10
CA SER A 275 5.68 7.13 17.34
C SER A 275 6.90 6.34 16.85
N LEU A 276 7.64 6.88 15.88
CA LEU A 276 8.88 6.33 15.36
C LEU A 276 10.06 7.27 15.67
N LYS A 277 11.15 6.69 16.16
CA LYS A 277 12.39 7.43 16.44
C LYS A 277 13.32 7.36 15.23
N LEU A 278 14.19 8.35 15.05
CA LEU A 278 15.16 8.40 13.94
C LEU A 278 15.97 7.10 13.81
N LYS A 279 16.36 6.47 14.91
CA LYS A 279 17.15 5.22 14.92
C LYS A 279 16.43 4.00 14.32
N GLU A 280 15.14 4.09 14.06
CA GLU A 280 14.36 3.02 13.41
C GLU A 280 14.42 3.10 11.89
N PHE A 281 15.06 4.14 11.35
CA PHE A 281 15.30 4.34 9.94
C PHE A 281 16.77 4.12 9.56
N GLU A 282 17.00 3.57 8.39
CA GLU A 282 18.32 3.51 7.75
C GLU A 282 18.46 4.65 6.73
N PHE A 283 18.55 5.90 7.22
CA PHE A 283 18.66 7.08 6.36
C PHE A 283 20.06 7.35 5.81
N ASN A 284 21.06 6.57 6.26
CA ASN A 284 22.43 6.73 5.77
C ASN A 284 22.91 5.44 5.09
N ASP A 285 23.23 5.57 3.81
CA ASP A 285 23.93 4.55 3.01
C ASP A 285 24.75 5.25 1.91
N ASN A 286 25.26 4.47 0.92
CA ASN A 286 26.07 5.01 -0.17
C ASN A 286 25.30 5.95 -1.10
N ARG A 287 23.98 5.76 -1.17
CA ARG A 287 23.06 6.47 -2.06
C ARG A 287 22.32 7.60 -1.35
N GLN A 288 22.00 7.44 -0.07
CA GLN A 288 21.16 8.33 0.72
C GLN A 288 21.90 8.82 1.95
N LYS A 289 21.86 10.14 2.23
CA LYS A 289 22.52 10.76 3.38
C LYS A 289 21.55 11.62 4.16
N LEU A 290 21.52 11.46 5.47
CA LEU A 290 20.85 12.35 6.39
C LEU A 290 21.67 13.65 6.52
N ILE A 291 21.08 14.77 6.10
CA ILE A 291 21.70 16.10 6.17
C ILE A 291 21.37 16.78 7.48
N SER A 292 20.12 16.70 7.91
CA SER A 292 19.68 17.25 9.19
C SER A 292 18.48 16.50 9.73
N HIS A 293 18.32 16.55 11.06
CA HIS A 293 17.16 16.03 11.76
C HIS A 293 16.79 16.97 12.91
N GLN A 294 15.50 17.18 13.10
CA GLN A 294 14.96 17.95 14.21
C GLN A 294 13.57 17.46 14.63
N SER A 295 13.19 17.80 15.86
CA SER A 295 11.82 17.61 16.35
C SER A 295 11.11 18.96 16.31
N VAL A 296 9.98 19.03 15.60
CA VAL A 296 9.19 20.26 15.44
C VAL A 296 7.77 19.96 15.88
N ALA A 297 7.35 20.54 17.01
CA ALA A 297 6.07 20.27 17.64
C ALA A 297 5.86 18.75 17.89
N ALA A 298 4.79 18.17 17.37
CA ALA A 298 4.46 16.76 17.51
C ALA A 298 5.00 15.89 16.37
N LYS A 299 5.94 16.38 15.55
CA LYS A 299 6.53 15.64 14.42
C LYS A 299 8.04 15.61 14.48
N GLN A 300 8.61 14.59 13.86
CA GLN A 300 10.01 14.49 13.50
C GLN A 300 10.18 14.99 12.07
N GLU A 301 11.27 15.67 11.78
CA GLU A 301 11.62 16.15 10.44
C GLU A 301 13.06 15.79 10.11
N ALA A 302 13.29 15.21 8.93
CA ALA A 302 14.62 14.95 8.40
C ALA A 302 14.76 15.53 6.99
N ILE A 303 15.95 16.04 6.68
CA ILE A 303 16.35 16.41 5.31
C ILE A 303 17.36 15.38 4.85
N LEU A 304 17.09 14.79 3.68
CA LEU A 304 17.90 13.75 3.06
C LEU A 304 18.41 14.24 1.69
N GLU A 305 19.66 13.91 1.38
CA GLU A 305 20.18 13.97 0.02
C GLU A 305 20.25 12.57 -0.54
N ILE A 306 19.68 12.35 -1.74
CA ILE A 306 19.69 11.07 -2.44
C ILE A 306 20.39 11.26 -3.77
N LYS A 307 21.31 10.35 -4.11
CA LYS A 307 22.05 10.35 -5.37
C LYS A 307 21.86 9.01 -6.08
N ARG A 308 21.66 9.06 -7.39
CA ARG A 308 21.76 7.85 -8.22
C ARG A 308 23.19 7.36 -8.18
N GLU A 309 23.40 6.11 -7.87
CA GLU A 309 24.72 5.51 -7.85
C GLU A 309 25.33 5.55 -9.26
N ARG A 310 26.53 6.09 -9.35
CA ARG A 310 27.36 6.02 -10.55
C ARG A 310 28.59 5.21 -10.17
N ARG A 311 28.65 3.96 -10.67
CA ARG A 311 29.79 3.11 -10.36
C ARG A 311 30.42 2.59 -11.64
N ASP A 312 31.74 2.71 -11.64
CA ASP A 312 32.58 1.81 -12.37
C ASP A 312 32.82 0.59 -11.45
N PHE A 313 32.12 -0.52 -11.72
CA PHE A 313 32.30 -1.77 -10.99
C PHE A 313 33.57 -2.47 -11.49
N SER A 314 34.71 -1.81 -11.35
CA SER A 314 36.03 -2.34 -11.71
C SER A 314 36.44 -3.49 -10.79
N GLU A 315 35.99 -3.50 -9.53
CA GLU A 315 36.19 -4.62 -8.60
C GLU A 315 35.11 -5.68 -8.79
N LYS A 316 35.50 -6.82 -9.31
CA LYS A 316 34.59 -7.94 -9.57
C LYS A 316 34.30 -8.72 -8.28
N VAL A 317 33.05 -8.74 -7.87
CA VAL A 317 32.55 -9.70 -6.88
C VAL A 317 32.22 -11.01 -7.58
N VAL A 318 32.90 -12.08 -7.20
CA VAL A 318 32.73 -13.40 -7.81
C VAL A 318 31.73 -14.22 -7.00
N LEU A 319 30.70 -14.73 -7.66
CA LEU A 319 29.65 -15.58 -7.07
C LEU A 319 30.03 -17.07 -7.13
N PRO A 320 29.62 -17.91 -6.15
CA PRO A 320 28.82 -17.55 -4.98
C PRO A 320 29.65 -16.95 -3.83
N LEU A 321 29.12 -15.94 -3.15
CA LEU A 321 29.73 -15.44 -1.91
C LEU A 321 29.42 -16.38 -0.73
N LYS A 322 30.42 -16.56 0.16
CA LYS A 322 30.33 -17.48 1.31
C LYS A 322 30.73 -16.83 2.64
N GLU A 323 30.67 -15.52 2.72
CA GLU A 323 31.00 -14.78 3.93
C GLU A 323 29.99 -15.08 5.05
N PRO A 324 30.38 -15.51 6.25
CA PRO A 324 29.46 -15.85 7.34
C PRO A 324 28.54 -14.68 7.75
N ALA A 325 29.04 -13.45 7.71
CA ALA A 325 28.25 -12.24 8.02
C ALA A 325 27.09 -12.00 7.04
N LEU A 326 27.19 -12.52 5.82
CA LEU A 326 26.18 -12.37 4.77
C LEU A 326 25.20 -13.56 4.69
N ALA A 327 25.39 -14.60 5.51
CA ALA A 327 24.57 -15.80 5.50
C ALA A 327 23.04 -15.53 5.69
N PRO A 328 22.58 -14.60 6.55
CA PRO A 328 21.16 -14.29 6.66
C PRO A 328 20.52 -13.80 5.35
N TYR A 329 21.31 -13.15 4.49
CA TYR A 329 20.88 -12.59 3.21
C TYR A 329 20.98 -13.60 2.05
N LEU A 330 21.32 -14.85 2.34
CA LEU A 330 21.33 -16.00 1.42
C LEU A 330 20.29 -17.06 1.83
N ALA A 331 19.74 -16.96 3.04
CA ALA A 331 18.88 -17.97 3.64
C ALA A 331 17.45 -17.94 3.09
N ASP A 332 16.76 -19.08 3.24
CA ASP A 332 15.31 -19.17 3.10
C ASP A 332 14.62 -18.39 4.21
N VAL A 333 13.65 -17.57 3.82
CA VAL A 333 12.78 -16.83 4.76
C VAL A 333 11.35 -16.85 4.24
N GLN A 334 10.40 -16.38 5.06
CA GLN A 334 9.00 -16.29 4.65
C GLN A 334 8.85 -15.53 3.31
N TYR A 335 8.23 -16.16 2.33
CA TYR A 335 8.01 -15.75 0.93
C TYR A 335 9.21 -15.89 -0.01
N ILE A 336 10.45 -15.92 0.49
CA ILE A 336 11.68 -15.98 -0.31
C ILE A 336 12.35 -17.33 -0.06
N THR A 337 12.30 -18.24 -1.04
CA THR A 337 12.78 -19.62 -0.90
C THR A 337 13.86 -19.95 -1.94
N PRO A 338 15.10 -19.42 -1.78
CA PRO A 338 16.21 -19.67 -2.71
C PRO A 338 16.62 -21.15 -2.80
N SER A 339 16.43 -21.95 -1.74
CA SER A 339 16.80 -23.38 -1.74
C SER A 339 15.86 -24.25 -2.56
N ALA A 340 14.68 -23.75 -2.96
CA ALA A 340 13.73 -24.53 -3.75
C ALA A 340 14.36 -25.01 -5.07
N PRO A 341 14.26 -26.31 -5.43
CA PRO A 341 14.92 -26.86 -6.62
C PRO A 341 14.58 -26.14 -7.92
N ALA A 342 13.32 -25.70 -8.06
CA ALA A 342 12.88 -24.93 -9.22
C ALA A 342 13.58 -23.57 -9.32
N VAL A 343 13.76 -22.88 -8.18
CA VAL A 343 14.44 -21.58 -8.10
C VAL A 343 15.93 -21.72 -8.41
N GLN A 344 16.57 -22.73 -7.83
CA GLN A 344 17.98 -23.08 -8.08
C GLN A 344 18.25 -23.37 -9.56
N LYS A 345 17.37 -24.19 -10.18
CA LYS A 345 17.48 -24.51 -11.60
C LYS A 345 17.30 -23.26 -12.46
N LEU A 346 16.27 -22.46 -12.16
CA LEU A 346 15.95 -21.26 -12.92
C LEU A 346 17.04 -20.19 -12.81
N SER A 347 17.58 -19.95 -11.61
CA SER A 347 18.69 -19.01 -11.40
C SER A 347 19.91 -19.41 -12.25
N ARG A 348 20.30 -20.70 -12.25
CA ARG A 348 21.39 -21.19 -13.11
C ARG A 348 21.09 -21.01 -14.61
N GLN A 349 19.86 -21.23 -15.04
CA GLN A 349 19.45 -21.04 -16.45
C GLN A 349 19.57 -19.58 -16.88
N ILE A 350 19.10 -18.64 -16.05
CA ILE A 350 19.15 -17.19 -16.34
C ILE A 350 20.59 -16.71 -16.43
N LEU A 351 21.41 -17.13 -15.47
CA LEU A 351 22.81 -16.70 -15.39
C LEU A 351 23.68 -17.34 -16.49
N ASN A 352 23.40 -18.57 -16.87
CA ASN A 352 24.13 -19.29 -17.92
C ASN A 352 25.66 -19.23 -17.74
N GLY A 353 26.13 -19.60 -16.53
CA GLY A 353 27.55 -19.60 -16.18
C GLY A 353 28.13 -18.24 -15.78
N GLU A 354 27.34 -17.18 -15.71
CA GLU A 354 27.79 -15.88 -15.23
C GLU A 354 28.14 -15.96 -13.74
N THR A 355 29.34 -15.53 -13.37
CA THR A 355 29.84 -15.46 -11.99
C THR A 355 30.19 -14.05 -11.53
N ASP A 356 30.20 -13.07 -12.43
CA ASP A 356 30.36 -11.67 -12.06
C ASP A 356 29.08 -11.16 -11.40
N GLY A 357 29.18 -10.73 -10.13
CA GLY A 357 28.03 -10.30 -9.32
C GLY A 357 27.23 -9.14 -9.94
N TRP A 358 27.91 -8.18 -10.57
CA TRP A 358 27.24 -7.07 -11.24
C TRP A 358 26.47 -7.52 -12.48
N ARG A 359 27.09 -8.32 -13.33
CA ARG A 359 26.44 -8.85 -14.53
C ARG A 359 25.30 -9.81 -14.19
N ALA A 360 25.49 -10.63 -13.13
CA ALA A 360 24.43 -11.48 -12.60
C ALA A 360 23.24 -10.64 -12.13
N THR A 361 23.48 -9.55 -11.41
CA THR A 361 22.45 -8.61 -10.98
C THR A 361 21.68 -8.03 -12.17
N GLN A 362 22.36 -7.57 -13.20
CA GLN A 362 21.73 -7.03 -14.43
C GLN A 362 20.85 -8.08 -15.12
N LYS A 363 21.35 -9.30 -15.30
CA LYS A 363 20.60 -10.41 -15.92
C LYS A 363 19.35 -10.76 -15.13
N LEU A 364 19.47 -10.89 -13.81
CA LEU A 364 18.34 -11.21 -12.94
C LEU A 364 17.30 -10.09 -12.89
N THR A 365 17.74 -8.83 -12.81
CA THR A 365 16.84 -7.66 -12.80
C THR A 365 16.00 -7.61 -14.07
N LYS A 366 16.66 -7.71 -15.22
CA LYS A 366 15.98 -7.71 -16.53
C LYS A 366 15.02 -8.88 -16.65
N TRP A 367 15.46 -10.09 -16.29
CA TRP A 367 14.62 -11.28 -16.41
C TRP A 367 13.38 -11.20 -15.53
N VAL A 368 13.50 -10.77 -14.28
CA VAL A 368 12.37 -10.62 -13.34
C VAL A 368 11.38 -9.56 -13.84
N PHE A 369 11.91 -8.44 -14.36
CA PHE A 369 11.09 -7.39 -14.97
C PHE A 369 10.23 -7.90 -16.14
N GLU A 370 10.81 -8.68 -17.03
CA GLU A 370 10.13 -9.24 -18.21
C GLU A 370 9.21 -10.42 -17.85
N TYR A 371 9.51 -11.16 -16.77
CA TYR A 371 8.77 -12.36 -16.38
C TYR A 371 7.45 -12.07 -15.68
N ILE A 372 7.43 -11.07 -14.79
CA ILE A 372 6.26 -10.73 -13.99
C ILE A 372 5.40 -9.71 -14.74
N LYS A 373 4.14 -10.07 -15.01
CA LYS A 373 3.14 -9.12 -15.52
C LYS A 373 2.59 -8.29 -14.36
N PRO A 374 2.62 -6.94 -14.43
CA PRO A 374 2.07 -6.08 -13.40
C PRO A 374 0.59 -6.37 -13.16
N ALA A 375 0.22 -6.63 -11.92
CA ALA A 375 -1.16 -6.86 -11.52
C ALA A 375 -1.40 -6.44 -10.07
N MET A 376 -2.58 -5.89 -9.79
CA MET A 376 -3.02 -5.59 -8.44
C MET A 376 -3.51 -6.85 -7.75
N ILE A 377 -2.62 -7.49 -6.99
CA ILE A 377 -2.94 -8.68 -6.19
C ILE A 377 -3.10 -8.29 -4.71
N PRO A 378 -4.11 -8.85 -4.04
CA PRO A 378 -4.44 -8.45 -2.66
C PRO A 378 -3.45 -8.98 -1.63
N GLU A 379 -2.83 -10.13 -1.85
CA GLU A 379 -1.93 -10.81 -0.92
C GLU A 379 -0.47 -10.74 -1.37
N THR A 380 0.46 -11.05 -0.46
CA THR A 380 1.87 -11.28 -0.80
C THR A 380 2.03 -12.75 -1.18
N LEU A 381 2.51 -12.99 -2.39
CA LEU A 381 2.73 -14.34 -2.91
C LEU A 381 4.09 -14.89 -2.47
N THR A 382 4.16 -16.20 -2.29
CA THR A 382 5.41 -16.94 -2.13
C THR A 382 6.17 -17.04 -3.46
N THR A 383 7.47 -17.30 -3.43
CA THR A 383 8.29 -17.53 -4.64
C THR A 383 7.64 -18.54 -5.59
N LYS A 384 7.09 -19.65 -5.05
CA LYS A 384 6.40 -20.67 -5.86
C LYS A 384 5.17 -20.11 -6.58
N GLN A 385 4.28 -19.42 -5.84
CA GLN A 385 3.06 -18.84 -6.41
C GLN A 385 3.36 -17.79 -7.48
N ILE A 386 4.45 -17.00 -7.30
CA ILE A 386 4.89 -16.02 -8.30
C ILE A 386 5.35 -16.72 -9.59
N LEU A 387 6.13 -17.80 -9.45
CA LEU A 387 6.59 -18.58 -10.62
C LEU A 387 5.43 -19.26 -11.37
N GLU A 388 4.39 -19.68 -10.67
CA GLU A 388 3.19 -20.27 -11.28
C GLU A 388 2.30 -19.22 -11.94
N GLY A 389 2.02 -18.13 -11.23
CA GLY A 389 1.05 -17.10 -11.65
C GLY A 389 1.62 -16.03 -12.58
N LYS A 390 2.92 -15.79 -12.57
CA LYS A 390 3.64 -14.78 -13.36
C LYS A 390 3.07 -13.38 -13.28
N THR A 391 2.42 -13.05 -12.16
CA THR A 391 1.78 -11.75 -11.94
C THR A 391 2.16 -11.20 -10.58
N GLY A 392 2.25 -9.87 -10.46
CA GLY A 392 2.63 -9.25 -9.20
C GLY A 392 2.68 -7.73 -9.25
N LYS A 393 2.98 -7.16 -8.09
CA LYS A 393 3.32 -5.75 -7.85
C LYS A 393 4.73 -5.69 -7.24
N CYS A 394 5.21 -4.53 -6.83
CA CYS A 394 6.58 -4.33 -6.30
C CYS A 394 7.04 -5.40 -5.29
N VAL A 395 6.12 -5.92 -4.45
CA VAL A 395 6.44 -6.98 -3.48
C VAL A 395 6.88 -8.27 -4.16
N GLU A 396 6.13 -8.72 -5.16
CA GLU A 396 6.38 -9.98 -5.86
C GLU A 396 7.65 -9.90 -6.72
N TYR A 397 7.93 -8.73 -7.31
CA TYR A 397 9.21 -8.48 -7.99
C TYR A 397 10.37 -8.59 -7.01
N ALA A 398 10.26 -7.96 -5.82
CA ALA A 398 11.31 -8.02 -4.80
C ALA A 398 11.50 -9.45 -4.24
N VAL A 399 10.42 -10.21 -4.06
CA VAL A 399 10.46 -11.61 -3.60
C VAL A 399 11.17 -12.50 -4.62
N LEU A 400 10.77 -12.44 -5.89
CA LEU A 400 11.33 -13.30 -6.93
C LEU A 400 12.79 -12.95 -7.22
N PHE A 401 13.11 -11.65 -7.31
CA PHE A 401 14.50 -11.22 -7.47
C PHE A 401 15.38 -11.73 -6.32
N ALA A 402 14.96 -11.52 -5.06
CA ALA A 402 15.73 -11.97 -3.91
C ALA A 402 15.91 -13.50 -3.90
N ALA A 403 14.88 -14.27 -4.25
CA ALA A 403 14.99 -15.73 -4.30
C ALA A 403 16.01 -16.20 -5.36
N LEU A 404 15.96 -15.63 -6.56
CA LEU A 404 16.89 -15.99 -7.64
C LEU A 404 18.33 -15.53 -7.36
N ALA A 405 18.50 -14.32 -6.80
CA ALA A 405 19.81 -13.77 -6.45
C ALA A 405 20.48 -14.57 -5.31
N ARG A 406 19.73 -14.85 -4.24
CA ARG A 406 20.21 -15.70 -3.14
C ARG A 406 20.56 -17.11 -3.62
N ALA A 407 19.79 -17.69 -4.54
CA ALA A 407 20.06 -18.97 -5.16
C ALA A 407 21.37 -18.99 -5.98
N ALA A 408 21.77 -17.83 -6.53
CA ALA A 408 23.05 -17.63 -7.20
C ALA A 408 24.23 -17.43 -6.23
N GLY A 409 23.97 -17.36 -4.93
CA GLY A 409 24.96 -16.98 -3.92
C GLY A 409 25.26 -15.47 -3.88
N LEU A 410 24.34 -14.64 -4.35
CA LEU A 410 24.38 -13.18 -4.27
C LEU A 410 23.56 -12.72 -3.05
N PRO A 411 24.20 -12.26 -1.95
CA PRO A 411 23.48 -11.81 -0.78
C PRO A 411 22.54 -10.67 -1.11
N THR A 412 21.28 -10.81 -0.72
CA THR A 412 20.21 -9.90 -1.11
C THR A 412 19.30 -9.59 0.07
N ARG A 413 19.01 -8.30 0.31
CA ARG A 413 18.05 -7.85 1.31
C ARG A 413 16.88 -7.12 0.68
N VAL A 414 15.79 -7.02 1.42
CA VAL A 414 14.57 -6.33 0.99
C VAL A 414 14.55 -4.94 1.61
N VAL A 415 14.26 -3.95 0.83
CA VAL A 415 14.18 -2.55 1.24
C VAL A 415 12.74 -2.07 1.18
N LEU A 416 12.34 -1.30 2.17
CA LEU A 416 11.07 -0.57 2.19
C LEU A 416 11.33 0.93 2.19
N GLY A 417 10.52 1.63 1.42
CA GLY A 417 10.50 3.08 1.38
C GLY A 417 9.35 3.63 0.56
N GLU A 418 9.54 4.76 -0.05
CA GLU A 418 8.58 5.42 -0.93
C GLU A 418 9.22 5.68 -2.30
N ARG A 419 8.42 5.52 -3.35
CA ARG A 419 8.78 5.88 -4.72
C ARG A 419 7.90 7.02 -5.19
N TYR A 420 8.52 8.04 -5.76
CA TYR A 420 7.78 9.12 -6.42
C TYR A 420 7.38 8.70 -7.83
N GLN A 421 6.10 8.81 -8.13
CA GLN A 421 5.53 8.59 -9.46
C GLN A 421 4.23 9.36 -9.60
N ASP A 422 3.99 9.98 -10.76
CA ASP A 422 2.74 10.67 -11.10
C ASP A 422 2.25 11.68 -10.02
N ASN A 423 3.18 12.47 -9.51
CA ASN A 423 2.97 13.48 -8.46
C ASN A 423 2.48 12.94 -7.10
N VAL A 424 2.74 11.66 -6.83
CA VAL A 424 2.50 11.05 -5.51
C VAL A 424 3.70 10.23 -5.08
N TRP A 425 3.88 10.07 -3.77
CA TRP A 425 4.78 9.08 -3.20
C TRP A 425 3.99 7.84 -2.86
N ILE A 426 4.45 6.71 -3.35
CA ILE A 426 3.79 5.41 -3.19
C ILE A 426 4.73 4.50 -2.43
N GLY A 427 4.22 3.90 -1.39
CA GLY A 427 4.99 2.92 -0.67
C GLY A 427 5.47 1.77 -1.51
N HIS A 428 6.78 1.55 -1.52
CA HIS A 428 7.48 0.70 -2.45
C HIS A 428 8.41 -0.29 -1.75
N LEU A 429 8.56 -1.50 -2.34
CA LEU A 429 9.56 -2.48 -1.96
C LEU A 429 10.47 -2.76 -3.15
N TRP A 430 11.78 -2.83 -2.85
CA TRP A 430 12.83 -3.20 -3.79
C TRP A 430 13.92 -4.03 -3.07
N ASN A 431 15.05 -4.23 -3.69
CA ASN A 431 16.16 -4.99 -3.12
C ASN A 431 17.45 -4.18 -3.05
N GLU A 432 18.35 -4.62 -2.20
CA GLU A 432 19.76 -4.30 -2.27
C GLU A 432 20.55 -5.59 -2.34
N VAL A 433 21.58 -5.61 -3.19
CA VAL A 433 22.52 -6.74 -3.35
C VAL A 433 23.90 -6.36 -2.83
N TRP A 434 24.64 -7.34 -2.31
CA TRP A 434 25.98 -7.11 -1.83
C TRP A 434 27.02 -7.28 -2.95
N LEU A 435 27.70 -6.20 -3.30
CA LEU A 435 28.77 -6.14 -4.30
C LEU A 435 30.02 -5.46 -3.70
N GLY A 436 30.47 -5.97 -2.52
CA GLY A 436 31.45 -5.26 -1.68
C GLY A 436 30.80 -4.19 -0.79
N GLU A 437 29.64 -3.72 -1.15
CA GLU A 437 28.72 -2.87 -0.40
C GLU A 437 27.29 -3.12 -0.87
N TRP A 438 26.28 -2.57 -0.18
CA TRP A 438 24.87 -2.70 -0.56
C TRP A 438 24.53 -1.77 -1.71
N VAL A 439 24.07 -2.33 -2.83
CA VAL A 439 23.68 -1.63 -4.06
C VAL A 439 22.18 -1.81 -4.31
N ALA A 440 21.47 -0.71 -4.50
CA ALA A 440 20.04 -0.72 -4.71
C ALA A 440 19.65 -1.27 -6.09
N ILE A 441 18.58 -2.09 -6.12
CA ILE A 441 18.03 -2.73 -7.32
C ILE A 441 16.51 -2.67 -7.27
N ASP A 442 15.89 -2.12 -8.29
CA ASP A 442 14.43 -2.14 -8.44
C ASP A 442 14.01 -2.94 -9.66
N ALA A 443 13.76 -4.24 -9.46
CA ALA A 443 13.37 -5.14 -10.53
C ALA A 443 11.98 -4.82 -11.11
N SER A 444 11.11 -4.16 -10.35
CA SER A 444 9.78 -3.77 -10.86
C SER A 444 9.83 -2.58 -11.84
N HIS A 445 10.96 -1.91 -11.93
CA HIS A 445 11.24 -0.79 -12.83
C HIS A 445 12.48 -1.00 -13.68
N ASN A 446 12.98 -2.24 -13.78
CA ASN A 446 14.20 -2.60 -14.52
C ASN A 446 15.39 -1.66 -14.22
N GLN A 447 15.54 -1.26 -12.97
CA GLN A 447 16.60 -0.34 -12.56
C GLN A 447 17.65 -1.05 -11.71
N VAL A 448 18.86 -1.07 -12.21
CA VAL A 448 20.07 -1.31 -11.45
C VAL A 448 20.70 0.05 -11.16
N ALA A 449 20.99 0.35 -9.90
CA ALA A 449 21.27 1.73 -9.45
C ALA A 449 20.10 2.70 -9.77
N PRO A 450 18.98 2.59 -9.02
CA PRO A 450 17.75 3.34 -9.29
C PRO A 450 17.94 4.85 -9.21
N ASP A 451 16.98 5.57 -9.80
CA ASP A 451 16.89 7.02 -9.79
C ASP A 451 16.82 7.62 -8.37
N ALA A 452 17.04 8.93 -8.26
CA ALA A 452 17.14 9.63 -6.98
C ALA A 452 15.78 9.97 -6.31
N LEU A 453 14.66 9.55 -6.89
CA LEU A 453 13.32 9.71 -6.32
C LEU A 453 12.78 8.38 -5.73
N LEU A 454 13.68 7.49 -5.37
CA LEU A 454 13.43 6.28 -4.59
C LEU A 454 14.00 6.49 -3.18
N LEU A 455 13.14 6.78 -2.21
CA LEU A 455 13.46 7.12 -0.81
C LEU A 455 13.44 5.88 0.07
N LYS A 456 14.57 5.52 0.68
CA LYS A 456 14.71 4.37 1.59
C LYS A 456 14.33 4.73 3.02
N PHE A 457 13.60 3.83 3.68
CA PHE A 457 13.34 3.89 5.12
C PHE A 457 14.13 2.85 5.89
N ILE A 458 14.11 1.59 5.45
CA ILE A 458 14.75 0.48 6.16
C ILE A 458 15.03 -0.68 5.22
N ALA A 459 16.09 -1.46 5.50
CA ALA A 459 16.35 -2.74 4.87
C ALA A 459 16.26 -3.90 5.87
N SER A 460 15.99 -5.11 5.38
CA SER A 460 15.88 -6.33 6.18
C SER A 460 16.15 -7.58 5.32
N ASP A 461 16.54 -8.66 5.95
CA ASP A 461 16.61 -10.00 5.35
C ASP A 461 15.22 -10.56 4.97
N THR A 462 14.14 -10.05 5.59
CA THR A 462 12.76 -10.51 5.42
C THR A 462 11.82 -9.39 4.99
N ILE A 463 10.75 -9.75 4.27
CA ILE A 463 9.64 -8.82 3.94
C ILE A 463 9.05 -8.21 5.22
N LEU A 464 8.80 -9.03 6.25
CA LEU A 464 8.20 -8.57 7.50
C LEU A 464 9.11 -7.63 8.29
N GLY A 465 10.43 -7.88 8.27
CA GLY A 465 11.41 -7.00 8.92
C GLY A 465 11.42 -5.61 8.30
N ALA A 466 11.50 -5.51 6.97
CA ALA A 466 11.46 -4.25 6.25
C ALA A 466 10.17 -3.44 6.52
N GLN A 467 9.10 -4.11 6.90
CA GLN A 467 7.78 -3.49 7.02
C GLN A 467 7.45 -2.89 8.38
N LYS A 468 8.29 -3.09 9.40
CA LYS A 468 8.04 -2.59 10.77
C LYS A 468 7.83 -1.07 10.82
N VAL A 469 8.62 -0.31 10.07
CA VAL A 469 8.58 1.15 10.06
C VAL A 469 7.28 1.67 9.43
N ARG A 470 6.77 1.01 8.41
CA ARG A 470 5.64 1.52 7.63
C ARG A 470 4.33 1.68 8.40
N VAL A 471 4.07 0.82 9.38
CA VAL A 471 2.84 0.91 10.20
C VAL A 471 2.80 2.24 10.96
N GLY A 472 3.93 2.69 11.51
CA GLY A 472 4.05 3.97 12.21
C GLY A 472 3.96 5.20 11.31
N LEU A 473 4.10 5.03 9.98
CA LEU A 473 4.07 6.13 9.01
C LEU A 473 2.68 6.39 8.40
N ILE A 474 1.71 5.48 8.59
CA ILE A 474 0.37 5.62 8.00
C ILE A 474 -0.31 6.87 8.55
N GLY A 475 -0.73 7.78 7.63
CA GLY A 475 -1.40 9.03 7.98
C GLY A 475 -0.53 10.09 8.66
N GLU A 476 0.77 9.78 8.90
CA GLU A 476 1.70 10.70 9.58
C GLU A 476 2.83 11.17 8.66
N LEU A 477 2.98 10.53 7.49
CA LEU A 477 4.08 10.77 6.56
C LEU A 477 3.77 11.94 5.64
N GLU A 478 4.67 12.93 5.64
CA GLU A 478 4.72 14.01 4.65
C GLU A 478 6.07 13.97 3.96
N ILE A 479 6.09 14.12 2.64
CA ILE A 479 7.33 14.13 1.85
C ILE A 479 7.31 15.33 0.91
N GLU A 480 8.36 16.13 0.97
CA GLU A 480 8.53 17.33 0.16
C GLU A 480 9.85 17.27 -0.63
N ILE A 481 9.77 17.36 -1.94
CA ILE A 481 10.93 17.50 -2.81
C ILE A 481 11.41 18.97 -2.72
N LEU A 482 12.56 19.19 -2.08
CA LEU A 482 13.19 20.51 -1.97
C LEU A 482 13.95 20.85 -3.24
N ASP A 483 14.69 19.86 -3.80
CA ASP A 483 15.43 19.99 -5.04
C ASP A 483 15.49 18.65 -5.78
N VAL A 484 15.57 18.68 -7.11
CA VAL A 484 15.80 17.51 -7.95
C VAL A 484 16.58 17.91 -9.20
N ARG A 485 17.62 17.14 -9.50
CA ARG A 485 18.39 17.27 -10.73
C ARG A 485 18.12 16.06 -11.61
N LEU A 486 17.77 16.34 -12.85
CA LEU A 486 17.56 15.32 -13.87
C LEU A 486 18.82 15.14 -14.71
N GLN A 487 19.04 13.94 -15.21
CA GLN A 487 20.01 13.71 -16.26
C GLN A 487 19.60 14.56 -17.47
N ALA A 488 20.50 15.38 -17.98
CA ALA A 488 20.22 16.17 -19.18
C ALA A 488 19.78 15.22 -20.30
N ALA A 489 18.65 15.51 -20.92
CA ALA A 489 18.37 14.92 -22.23
C ALA A 489 19.51 15.36 -23.15
N ASP A 490 19.93 14.47 -24.07
CA ASP A 490 21.00 14.78 -24.99
C ASP A 490 20.82 16.19 -25.59
N LYS A 491 21.84 17.06 -25.38
CA LYS A 491 21.81 18.45 -25.76
C LYS A 491 21.93 18.65 -27.27
N ASN A 492 21.21 17.88 -28.05
CA ASN A 492 21.13 18.11 -29.47
C ASN A 492 19.77 18.64 -29.87
N LYS A 493 19.80 19.91 -30.15
CA LYS A 493 18.87 20.79 -30.87
C LYS A 493 18.04 21.76 -30.01
N ASN A 494 18.27 23.03 -30.30
CA ASN A 494 17.39 24.16 -30.06
C ASN A 494 15.97 23.86 -30.53
N SER A 495 15.10 23.38 -29.65
CA SER A 495 13.69 23.35 -30.03
C SER A 495 13.03 24.65 -29.57
N ALA A 496 12.65 25.49 -30.53
CA ALA A 496 11.72 26.60 -30.34
C ALA A 496 10.31 26.14 -29.97
N LEU A 497 10.17 24.85 -29.64
CA LEU A 497 8.90 24.23 -29.27
C LEU A 497 8.45 24.77 -27.90
N LYS A 498 7.19 25.19 -27.84
CA LYS A 498 6.53 25.59 -26.60
C LYS A 498 5.37 24.63 -26.33
N THR A 499 5.18 24.25 -25.07
CA THR A 499 4.01 23.49 -24.66
C THR A 499 2.79 24.41 -24.62
N GLY A 500 1.71 24.00 -25.28
CA GLY A 500 0.46 24.75 -25.29
C GLY A 500 -0.50 24.38 -26.43
N ILE A 501 -1.60 25.09 -26.47
CA ILE A 501 -2.66 24.95 -27.47
C ILE A 501 -2.65 26.17 -28.38
N ASP A 502 -2.62 25.93 -29.69
CA ASP A 502 -2.77 26.93 -30.73
C ASP A 502 -3.87 26.49 -31.70
N GLY A 503 -5.06 27.09 -31.59
CA GLY A 503 -6.25 26.67 -32.31
C GLY A 503 -6.63 25.21 -32.03
N GLN A 504 -6.56 24.37 -33.04
CA GLN A 504 -6.81 22.92 -32.96
C GLN A 504 -5.52 22.09 -32.81
N ILE A 505 -4.40 22.74 -32.52
CA ILE A 505 -3.10 22.09 -32.40
C ILE A 505 -2.66 22.09 -30.93
N TYR A 506 -2.37 20.93 -30.39
CA TYR A 506 -1.65 20.80 -29.12
C TYR A 506 -0.19 20.40 -29.38
N THR A 507 0.71 21.07 -28.71
CA THR A 507 2.15 20.71 -28.71
C THR A 507 2.63 20.56 -27.28
N ASN A 508 3.42 19.52 -27.00
CA ASN A 508 4.11 19.34 -25.74
C ASN A 508 5.63 19.26 -26.00
N ALA A 509 6.36 20.27 -25.52
CA ALA A 509 7.80 20.38 -25.74
C ALA A 509 8.59 19.38 -24.88
N ASP A 510 8.17 19.12 -23.64
CA ASP A 510 8.85 18.21 -22.72
C ASP A 510 8.80 16.76 -23.22
N PHE A 511 7.61 16.35 -23.63
CA PHE A 511 7.36 15.01 -24.16
C PHE A 511 7.51 14.91 -25.68
N LYS A 512 7.94 15.99 -26.33
CA LYS A 512 8.21 16.02 -27.77
C LYS A 512 7.07 15.43 -28.61
N CYS A 513 5.86 15.91 -28.44
CA CYS A 513 4.72 15.47 -29.24
C CYS A 513 3.82 16.60 -29.70
N ARG A 514 3.10 16.35 -30.77
CA ARG A 514 2.09 17.24 -31.35
C ARG A 514 0.88 16.43 -31.79
N MET A 515 -0.30 17.00 -31.63
CA MET A 515 -1.54 16.41 -32.11
C MET A 515 -2.44 17.50 -32.67
N ILE A 516 -3.08 17.22 -33.80
CA ILE A 516 -4.03 18.10 -34.48
C ILE A 516 -5.43 17.51 -34.33
N PHE A 517 -6.39 18.31 -33.93
CA PHE A 517 -7.76 17.89 -33.67
C PHE A 517 -8.72 18.44 -34.73
N PRO A 518 -9.78 17.70 -35.11
CA PRO A 518 -10.80 18.18 -36.03
C PRO A 518 -11.54 19.41 -35.49
N GLU A 519 -12.09 20.20 -36.39
CA GLU A 519 -13.02 21.28 -36.00
C GLU A 519 -14.22 20.72 -35.22
N GLY A 520 -14.78 21.50 -34.31
CA GLY A 520 -15.90 21.07 -33.45
C GLY A 520 -15.46 20.40 -32.15
N TRP A 521 -14.15 20.18 -31.95
CA TRP A 521 -13.62 19.69 -30.69
C TRP A 521 -13.04 20.82 -29.85
N LYS A 522 -13.27 20.77 -28.54
CA LYS A 522 -12.76 21.75 -27.56
C LYS A 522 -11.57 21.13 -26.83
N LEU A 523 -10.42 21.78 -26.95
CA LEU A 523 -9.20 21.40 -26.26
C LEU A 523 -9.19 22.03 -24.87
N LEU A 524 -8.94 21.21 -23.84
CA LEU A 524 -8.86 21.62 -22.44
C LEU A 524 -7.55 21.09 -21.88
N GLN A 525 -6.59 21.96 -21.59
CA GLN A 525 -5.36 21.57 -20.93
C GLN A 525 -5.63 21.41 -19.43
N GLY A 526 -5.25 20.28 -18.85
CA GLY A 526 -5.34 20.06 -17.42
C GLY A 526 -4.36 20.95 -16.66
N GLN A 527 -4.85 21.66 -15.64
CA GLN A 527 -4.02 22.52 -14.77
C GLN A 527 -3.88 21.95 -13.36
N GLU A 528 -4.62 20.90 -13.01
CA GLU A 528 -4.63 20.34 -11.67
C GLU A 528 -3.66 19.15 -11.52
N GLN A 529 -3.13 18.98 -10.32
CA GLN A 529 -2.24 17.86 -9.97
C GLN A 529 -2.92 16.51 -10.24
N GLY A 530 -2.27 15.65 -11.05
CA GLY A 530 -2.76 14.30 -11.35
C GLY A 530 -3.78 14.21 -12.49
N MET A 531 -4.15 15.32 -13.13
CA MET A 531 -5.08 15.33 -14.26
C MET A 531 -4.38 15.03 -15.61
N PRO A 532 -5.13 14.54 -16.61
CA PRO A 532 -4.63 14.34 -17.97
C PRO A 532 -3.96 15.59 -18.51
N GLU A 533 -2.89 15.42 -19.26
CA GLU A 533 -2.18 16.54 -19.90
C GLU A 533 -3.08 17.32 -20.87
N LEU A 534 -3.91 16.62 -21.61
CA LEU A 534 -4.86 17.20 -22.54
C LEU A 534 -6.17 16.39 -22.56
N VAL A 535 -7.28 17.04 -22.31
CA VAL A 535 -8.64 16.51 -22.52
C VAL A 535 -9.26 17.23 -23.67
N VAL A 536 -9.85 16.50 -24.61
CA VAL A 536 -10.50 17.05 -25.79
C VAL A 536 -11.91 16.48 -25.89
N GLN A 537 -12.91 17.33 -25.89
CA GLN A 537 -14.33 16.95 -25.93
C GLN A 537 -15.02 17.48 -27.18
N ASN A 538 -15.93 16.69 -27.73
CA ASN A 538 -16.77 17.16 -28.80
C ASN A 538 -17.75 18.23 -28.28
N ARG A 539 -17.88 19.36 -28.99
CA ARG A 539 -18.73 20.48 -28.55
C ARG A 539 -20.21 20.15 -28.60
N LYS A 540 -20.64 19.24 -29.46
CA LYS A 540 -22.04 18.83 -29.63
C LYS A 540 -22.43 17.67 -28.75
N ASN A 541 -21.44 16.83 -28.37
CA ASN A 541 -21.67 15.64 -27.58
C ASN A 541 -20.52 15.42 -26.57
N LEU A 542 -20.75 15.75 -25.32
CA LEU A 542 -19.76 15.63 -24.25
C LEU A 542 -19.38 14.20 -23.90
N SER A 543 -20.14 13.19 -24.39
CA SER A 543 -19.77 11.77 -24.21
C SER A 543 -18.60 11.34 -25.10
N ALA A 544 -18.38 12.05 -26.22
CA ALA A 544 -17.24 11.80 -27.12
C ALA A 544 -16.02 12.62 -26.67
N ALA A 545 -14.96 11.93 -26.29
CA ALA A 545 -13.74 12.55 -25.82
C ALA A 545 -12.50 11.82 -26.31
N ASN A 546 -11.39 12.57 -26.44
CA ASN A 546 -10.04 12.08 -26.52
C ASN A 546 -9.26 12.59 -25.33
N ILE A 547 -8.42 11.74 -24.75
CA ILE A 547 -7.51 12.12 -23.68
C ILE A 547 -6.10 11.70 -24.11
N LEU A 548 -5.17 12.64 -24.10
CA LEU A 548 -3.77 12.39 -24.37
C LEU A 548 -2.99 12.52 -23.08
N LEU A 549 -2.36 11.42 -22.67
CA LEU A 549 -1.53 11.33 -21.49
C LEU A 549 -0.11 10.95 -21.88
N MET A 550 0.88 11.54 -21.22
CA MET A 550 2.28 11.21 -21.40
C MET A 550 2.91 10.89 -20.05
N PHE A 551 3.68 9.80 -20.02
CA PHE A 551 4.36 9.34 -18.82
C PHE A 551 5.83 9.03 -19.11
N ASN A 552 6.72 9.32 -18.17
CA ASN A 552 8.05 8.74 -18.19
C ASN A 552 7.95 7.31 -17.63
N VAL A 553 8.45 6.33 -18.38
CA VAL A 553 8.41 4.92 -18.03
C VAL A 553 9.82 4.35 -17.88
N PRO A 554 10.00 3.25 -17.15
CA PRO A 554 11.29 2.56 -17.05
C PRO A 554 11.81 2.12 -18.42
N GLN A 555 13.11 2.16 -18.62
CA GLN A 555 13.74 1.69 -19.85
C GLN A 555 13.45 0.20 -20.09
N GLY A 556 13.07 -0.16 -21.30
CA GLY A 556 12.69 -1.52 -21.67
C GLY A 556 11.24 -1.90 -21.36
N THR A 557 10.44 -0.94 -20.91
CA THR A 557 8.99 -1.16 -20.76
C THR A 557 8.36 -1.45 -22.12
N ALA A 558 7.54 -2.50 -22.21
CA ALA A 558 6.79 -2.83 -23.41
C ALA A 558 5.35 -2.26 -23.35
N ALA A 559 4.82 -1.80 -24.48
CA ALA A 559 3.46 -1.24 -24.55
C ALA A 559 2.40 -2.25 -24.11
N GLU A 560 2.60 -3.53 -24.39
CA GLU A 560 1.72 -4.63 -23.99
C GLU A 560 1.70 -4.83 -22.45
N MET A 561 2.84 -4.65 -21.78
CA MET A 561 2.89 -4.69 -20.32
C MET A 561 1.99 -3.62 -19.70
N LEU A 562 2.09 -2.39 -20.21
CA LEU A 562 1.27 -1.27 -19.74
C LEU A 562 -0.21 -1.49 -20.03
N LEU A 563 -0.54 -2.00 -21.21
CA LEU A 563 -1.92 -2.32 -21.58
C LEU A 563 -2.49 -3.39 -20.66
N SER A 564 -1.79 -4.50 -20.45
CA SER A 564 -2.22 -5.58 -19.56
C SER A 564 -2.41 -5.10 -18.12
N SER A 565 -1.51 -4.26 -17.62
CA SER A 565 -1.63 -3.62 -16.30
C SER A 565 -2.88 -2.74 -16.18
N ARG A 566 -3.14 -1.90 -17.19
CA ARG A 566 -4.35 -1.06 -17.25
C ARG A 566 -5.63 -1.86 -17.34
N ILE A 567 -5.68 -2.88 -18.19
CA ILE A 567 -6.84 -3.78 -18.28
C ILE A 567 -7.12 -4.42 -16.93
N SER A 568 -6.10 -4.92 -16.25
CA SER A 568 -6.22 -5.50 -14.90
C SER A 568 -6.76 -4.49 -13.87
N MET A 569 -6.27 -3.26 -13.91
CA MET A 569 -6.72 -2.18 -13.03
C MET A 569 -8.17 -1.76 -13.33
N LEU A 570 -8.50 -1.52 -14.61
CA LEU A 570 -9.81 -1.05 -15.03
C LEU A 570 -10.90 -2.09 -14.83
N LYS A 571 -10.59 -3.38 -15.07
CA LYS A 571 -11.49 -4.50 -14.77
C LYS A 571 -11.94 -4.55 -13.30
N ASN A 572 -11.09 -4.07 -12.40
CA ASN A 572 -11.39 -4.01 -10.97
C ASN A 572 -12.03 -2.69 -10.52
N ALA A 573 -11.86 -1.62 -11.30
CA ALA A 573 -12.30 -0.26 -10.95
C ALA A 573 -13.62 0.14 -11.61
N LEU A 574 -13.90 -0.34 -12.83
CA LEU A 574 -15.04 0.13 -13.62
C LEU A 574 -16.23 -0.82 -13.53
N PRO A 575 -17.46 -0.31 -13.27
CA PRO A 575 -18.69 -1.10 -13.28
C PRO A 575 -18.96 -1.72 -14.66
N GLU A 576 -19.40 -2.96 -14.69
CA GLU A 576 -19.74 -3.72 -15.91
C GLU A 576 -18.64 -3.74 -16.96
N PHE A 577 -17.36 -3.71 -16.54
CA PHE A 577 -16.23 -3.74 -17.46
C PHE A 577 -16.23 -5.00 -18.29
N THR A 578 -16.14 -4.85 -19.62
CA THR A 578 -16.04 -5.95 -20.58
C THR A 578 -14.95 -5.63 -21.60
N LEU A 579 -13.87 -6.40 -21.57
CA LEU A 579 -12.83 -6.34 -22.59
C LEU A 579 -13.39 -6.90 -23.91
N LEU A 580 -13.34 -6.10 -24.98
CA LEU A 580 -13.81 -6.48 -26.31
C LEU A 580 -12.69 -6.99 -27.21
N LYS A 581 -11.52 -6.31 -27.14
CA LYS A 581 -10.38 -6.63 -28.00
C LYS A 581 -9.08 -6.17 -27.35
N GLU A 582 -8.03 -6.97 -27.53
CA GLU A 582 -6.64 -6.62 -27.26
C GLU A 582 -5.82 -7.01 -28.49
N GLU A 583 -5.02 -6.10 -29.02
CA GLU A 583 -4.29 -6.33 -30.26
C GLU A 583 -2.99 -5.52 -30.33
N LYS A 584 -2.08 -5.99 -31.16
CA LYS A 584 -0.89 -5.26 -31.60
C LYS A 584 -1.18 -4.55 -32.88
N GLN A 585 -0.81 -3.30 -32.97
CA GLN A 585 -0.93 -2.46 -34.15
C GLN A 585 0.32 -1.62 -34.32
N THR A 586 0.32 -0.73 -35.28
CA THR A 586 1.34 0.32 -35.43
C THR A 586 0.64 1.68 -35.49
N LEU A 587 1.23 2.65 -34.82
CA LEU A 587 0.87 4.05 -35.01
C LEU A 587 2.00 4.72 -35.78
N LYS A 588 1.79 4.92 -37.11
CA LYS A 588 2.87 5.21 -38.06
C LYS A 588 3.91 4.07 -38.04
N GLU A 589 5.19 4.38 -37.75
CA GLU A 589 6.28 3.40 -37.66
C GLU A 589 6.44 2.75 -36.29
N TYR A 590 5.71 3.21 -35.28
CA TYR A 590 5.91 2.77 -33.89
C TYR A 590 4.96 1.62 -33.52
N PRO A 591 5.46 0.53 -32.93
CA PRO A 591 4.62 -0.51 -32.36
C PRO A 591 3.67 0.04 -31.31
N ALA A 592 2.40 -0.36 -31.37
CA ALA A 592 1.35 0.06 -30.44
C ALA A 592 0.63 -1.14 -29.85
N ALA A 593 0.34 -1.08 -28.55
CA ALA A 593 -0.60 -1.98 -27.91
C ALA A 593 -1.97 -1.30 -27.82
N VAL A 594 -3.01 -1.98 -28.31
CA VAL A 594 -4.36 -1.40 -28.40
C VAL A 594 -5.35 -2.26 -27.64
N GLY A 595 -6.09 -1.64 -26.71
CA GLY A 595 -7.17 -2.27 -25.96
C GLY A 595 -8.50 -1.56 -26.20
N THR A 596 -9.56 -2.34 -26.40
CA THR A 596 -10.93 -1.83 -26.56
C THR A 596 -11.84 -2.52 -25.56
N TRP A 597 -12.65 -1.75 -24.84
CA TRP A 597 -13.58 -2.25 -23.83
C TRP A 597 -14.85 -1.41 -23.70
N LYS A 598 -15.81 -1.95 -22.95
CA LYS A 598 -17.03 -1.27 -22.53
C LYS A 598 -17.14 -1.26 -21.01
N PHE A 599 -17.78 -0.24 -20.47
CA PHE A 599 -18.11 -0.11 -19.05
C PHE A 599 -19.29 0.82 -18.85
N THR A 600 -19.85 0.86 -17.65
CA THR A 600 -20.93 1.78 -17.30
C THR A 600 -20.38 2.93 -16.44
N HIS A 601 -20.66 4.16 -16.84
CA HIS A 601 -20.33 5.37 -16.08
C HIS A 601 -21.56 6.27 -15.96
N SER A 602 -21.96 6.61 -14.72
CA SER A 602 -23.15 7.42 -14.44
C SER A 602 -24.41 6.93 -15.19
N GLY A 603 -24.59 5.61 -15.30
CA GLY A 603 -25.71 4.97 -15.99
C GLY A 603 -25.61 4.90 -17.52
N ALA A 604 -24.60 5.51 -18.13
CA ALA A 604 -24.36 5.44 -19.56
C ALA A 604 -23.37 4.32 -19.90
N LYS A 605 -23.63 3.57 -20.97
CA LYS A 605 -22.68 2.58 -21.51
C LYS A 605 -21.63 3.28 -22.38
N ILE A 606 -20.38 3.25 -21.95
CA ILE A 606 -19.25 3.86 -22.65
C ILE A 606 -18.45 2.78 -23.36
N LYS A 607 -18.07 3.04 -24.61
CA LYS A 607 -17.02 2.31 -25.32
C LYS A 607 -15.75 3.14 -25.31
N GLN A 608 -14.64 2.50 -24.97
CA GLN A 608 -13.33 3.16 -24.89
C GLN A 608 -12.29 2.31 -25.63
N GLN A 609 -11.36 2.98 -26.30
CA GLN A 609 -10.18 2.41 -26.92
C GLN A 609 -8.94 3.16 -26.48
N ASN A 610 -7.93 2.42 -26.02
CA ASN A 610 -6.63 2.97 -25.64
C ASN A 610 -5.56 2.50 -26.63
N TRP A 611 -4.76 3.44 -27.10
CA TRP A 611 -3.54 3.21 -27.86
C TRP A 611 -2.35 3.58 -27.00
N ILE A 612 -1.46 2.63 -26.80
CA ILE A 612 -0.22 2.82 -26.03
C ILE A 612 0.94 2.67 -26.98
N VAL A 613 1.73 3.72 -27.10
CA VAL A 613 2.97 3.76 -27.87
C VAL A 613 4.10 4.14 -26.95
N ILE A 614 5.26 3.48 -27.07
CA ILE A 614 6.45 3.82 -26.31
C ILE A 614 7.55 4.23 -27.30
N ARG A 615 8.15 5.38 -27.02
CA ARG A 615 9.37 5.84 -27.68
C ARG A 615 10.38 6.24 -26.61
N ASP A 616 11.54 5.61 -26.64
CA ASP A 616 12.58 5.75 -25.63
C ASP A 616 12.06 5.33 -24.24
N ASP A 617 11.95 6.25 -23.29
CA ASP A 617 11.39 6.08 -21.95
C ASP A 617 10.09 6.89 -21.76
N ILE A 618 9.38 7.18 -22.85
CA ILE A 618 8.11 7.94 -22.82
C ILE A 618 6.98 7.05 -23.35
N GLU A 619 5.95 6.91 -22.54
CA GLU A 619 4.65 6.38 -22.94
C GLU A 619 3.77 7.50 -23.47
N TYR A 620 3.19 7.31 -24.64
CA TYR A 620 2.10 8.12 -25.18
C TYR A 620 0.82 7.27 -25.16
N LEU A 621 -0.11 7.69 -24.34
CA LEU A 621 -1.41 7.04 -24.19
C LEU A 621 -2.49 7.91 -24.84
N LEU A 622 -3.06 7.42 -25.94
CA LEU A 622 -4.20 8.04 -26.59
C LEU A 622 -5.46 7.28 -26.18
N VAL A 623 -6.37 7.94 -25.49
CA VAL A 623 -7.66 7.38 -25.05
C VAL A 623 -8.76 7.98 -25.88
N PHE A 624 -9.54 7.15 -26.55
CA PHE A 624 -10.74 7.54 -27.28
C PHE A 624 -11.96 6.93 -26.62
N GLN A 625 -12.99 7.72 -26.37
CA GLN A 625 -14.23 7.24 -25.76
C GLN A 625 -15.45 7.92 -26.33
N ALA A 626 -16.55 7.17 -26.36
CA ALA A 626 -17.88 7.68 -26.69
C ALA A 626 -18.96 6.80 -26.05
N SER A 627 -20.22 7.28 -26.02
CA SER A 627 -21.36 6.43 -25.75
C SER A 627 -21.35 5.23 -26.69
N GLY A 628 -21.67 4.04 -26.19
CA GLY A 628 -21.61 2.81 -26.96
C GLY A 628 -22.44 2.83 -28.24
N ASN A 629 -23.56 3.57 -28.26
CA ASN A 629 -24.45 3.72 -29.40
C ASN A 629 -23.92 4.72 -30.45
N GLU A 630 -23.05 5.62 -30.04
CA GLU A 630 -22.56 6.72 -30.89
C GLU A 630 -21.10 6.50 -31.35
N TRP A 631 -20.47 5.43 -30.89
CA TRP A 631 -19.07 5.12 -31.24
C TRP A 631 -18.80 5.14 -32.74
N GLN A 632 -19.70 4.53 -33.55
CA GLN A 632 -19.54 4.47 -35.00
C GLN A 632 -19.56 5.85 -35.65
N GLN A 633 -20.29 6.79 -35.10
CA GLN A 633 -20.33 8.17 -35.58
C GLN A 633 -19.00 8.88 -35.41
N TYR A 634 -18.30 8.65 -34.29
CA TYR A 634 -17.05 9.34 -33.95
C TYR A 634 -15.78 8.57 -34.37
N GLU A 635 -15.87 7.31 -34.73
CA GLU A 635 -14.73 6.50 -35.11
C GLU A 635 -13.89 7.09 -36.25
N PRO A 636 -14.47 7.69 -37.32
CA PRO A 636 -13.69 8.35 -38.38
C PRO A 636 -12.89 9.57 -37.85
N GLU A 637 -13.46 10.32 -36.89
CA GLU A 637 -12.76 11.46 -36.29
C GLU A 637 -11.63 10.98 -35.35
N PHE A 638 -11.84 9.91 -34.60
CA PHE A 638 -10.81 9.26 -33.79
C PHE A 638 -9.67 8.73 -34.65
N GLN A 639 -9.97 8.17 -35.82
CA GLN A 639 -8.96 7.76 -36.79
C GLN A 639 -8.13 8.93 -37.29
N LYS A 640 -8.77 10.04 -37.69
CA LYS A 640 -8.06 11.27 -38.08
C LYS A 640 -7.14 11.79 -36.97
N MET A 641 -7.60 11.78 -35.72
CA MET A 641 -6.79 12.18 -34.56
C MET A 641 -5.54 11.31 -34.42
N ARG A 642 -5.65 9.97 -34.57
CA ARG A 642 -4.52 9.05 -34.54
C ARG A 642 -3.52 9.34 -35.66
N GLU A 643 -4.00 9.56 -36.86
CA GLU A 643 -3.17 9.88 -38.05
C GLU A 643 -2.44 11.21 -37.91
N GLN A 644 -3.05 12.17 -37.16
CA GLN A 644 -2.50 13.50 -36.91
C GLN A 644 -1.60 13.56 -35.66
N PHE A 645 -1.49 12.49 -34.90
CA PHE A 645 -0.54 12.42 -33.78
C PHE A 645 0.88 12.29 -34.29
N MET A 646 1.80 13.08 -33.76
CA MET A 646 3.22 13.11 -34.15
C MET A 646 4.11 13.09 -32.90
N MET A 647 5.10 12.22 -32.90
CA MET A 647 6.23 12.26 -31.99
C MET A 647 7.34 13.07 -32.70
N LEU A 648 7.73 14.16 -32.07
CA LEU A 648 8.72 15.12 -32.63
C LEU A 648 10.14 14.64 -32.33
N GLU A 649 11.12 15.03 -33.15
CA GLU A 649 12.54 14.71 -32.94
C GLU A 649 13.18 15.47 -31.76
#